data_c18322059eafcf38815004d90c8e88f0
#
_entry.id   c18322059eafcf38815004d90c8e88f0
#
_cell.length_a   1.000
_cell.length_b   1.000
_cell.length_c   1.000
_cell.angle_alpha   90.00
_cell.angle_beta   90.00
_cell.angle_gamma   90.00
#
_symmetry.space_group_name_H-M   'P 1'
#
loop_
_entity.id
_entity.type
_entity.pdbx_description
1 polymer ?
#
loop_
_entity_poly.entity_id
_entity_poly.type
_entity_poly.pdbx_seq_one_letter_code
_entity_poly.pdbx_strand_id
1 'polypeptide(L)'
;MRQGIIIILIIFISELKAQEPVIAWQQTIGGSGLDYFKSCNQTSDNGYIIGGYSYSEISGDKTEGNIGSADYWILKLDSVGDIEWQNTIGGTSSDFLASVEQTFDGGYIIGGYSKSGISGDKTELNITGGEGYDYWIVKLNALGSIEWQNTIGGNNDDFLVSTHQTMDGGYIIGGYSSSTLSGDKSEGNMGGAGTKDYWILKLNSSGSIIWQNTIGADGNDVLAEIRETAEGNYIVGGYSDSKKNGDKTIKRWGSLSDYWVMQLNSSGTIMWQNVFGGLDSDLLTSVIQLADGGFLFGGYSDSDITGNKSKHLYVGSHTDYWLVKTDALGNIIWDKVLGGSENEIITSMTETAGQNLLIAGYSISPSSFDKLEPTQGLEDYWILELDNSGKTLWENDLGGILNERPYAIGNTQDGGFFVLGYSASLISGDKTEVGSGSIDGWMLKFNPSNCISGPYYFDFDMDNAGDVTTAFNACELTYLYVENSIDCNPLNSNQNPLAPEVCDGIDNNCDGLIDEGIFGCNPGPDVIWQNTIGGVESDNIADIHPTSDGGYILIAGSDSDISGDKNANSKGAIDYWIVKLDAIGNITWQKTIGGSGNDWPKCISQTTDGGYIAGGYSSSGISGDKNEASLGGDDFWIIKLDALGNIEWQNTIGGNSTDLLNDLNQTLDGGFIAGGSSFSGISGDKTTPNAANDGWILKLNATGSIEWQKSIRGNLFDILDNIKQTTDGGYIAGLYSESGIGLDKTAPSQGAYDYWIVKLDASGNIMWQNTIGGGAGDYLYAVSQLSDGSYIVGGTSFSSASGNKTEVLIGGSDLWIVKLDISGNLVWQNTIGGADLDGLNAIRATQDNGFIIGGFSWSDISGDKVENKIIGGVEDAWIMKLNSEGEIVWQNAIGGNNNDFCINIEQCFDGTFIVGVS
;
A
#
# COMPACT_ATOMS: atom_id res chain seq x y z
N MET A 1 78.89 -5.35 17.59
CA MET A 1 77.86 -4.35 17.95
C MET A 1 77.08 -3.99 16.70
N ARG A 2 75.89 -4.56 16.51
CA ARG A 2 74.95 -4.19 15.46
C ARG A 2 73.93 -3.30 16.13
N GLN A 3 73.85 -2.03 15.72
CA GLN A 3 72.76 -1.13 16.07
C GLN A 3 71.53 -1.47 15.23
N GLY A 4 70.50 -1.90 15.86
CA GLY A 4 69.17 -2.06 15.23
C GLY A 4 68.42 -0.71 15.28
N ILE A 5 67.98 -0.24 14.14
CA ILE A 5 67.06 0.92 14.00
C ILE A 5 65.64 0.38 14.26
N ILE A 6 64.99 0.87 15.29
CA ILE A 6 63.56 0.64 15.55
C ILE A 6 62.82 1.74 14.82
N ILE A 7 62.12 1.38 13.74
CA ILE A 7 61.13 2.27 13.08
C ILE A 7 59.80 2.10 13.81
N ILE A 8 59.39 3.13 14.57
CA ILE A 8 58.05 3.23 15.12
C ILE A 8 57.14 3.75 14.01
N LEU A 9 56.34 2.85 13.45
CA LEU A 9 55.24 3.24 12.53
C LEU A 9 54.12 3.79 13.39
N ILE A 10 53.97 5.11 13.45
CA ILE A 10 52.78 5.74 14.01
C ILE A 10 51.72 5.72 12.89
N ILE A 11 50.78 4.78 12.98
CA ILE A 11 49.60 4.75 12.15
C ILE A 11 48.64 5.80 12.74
N PHE A 12 48.52 6.95 12.10
CA PHE A 12 47.37 7.80 12.33
C PHE A 12 46.18 7.10 11.68
N ILE A 13 45.31 6.48 12.50
CA ILE A 13 43.99 6.14 12.08
C ILE A 13 43.21 7.47 12.12
N SER A 14 43.17 8.18 10.99
CA SER A 14 42.12 9.18 10.80
C SER A 14 40.81 8.41 10.81
N GLU A 15 39.97 8.61 11.80
CA GLU A 15 38.55 8.19 11.70
C GLU A 15 38.01 8.86 10.44
N LEU A 16 37.59 8.05 9.47
CA LEU A 16 36.82 8.53 8.32
C LEU A 16 35.48 9.01 8.89
N LYS A 17 35.31 10.32 8.99
CA LYS A 17 33.98 10.88 9.18
C LYS A 17 33.15 10.54 7.93
N ALA A 18 31.91 10.09 8.11
CA ALA A 18 30.98 10.03 7.00
C ALA A 18 30.86 11.43 6.38
N GLN A 19 30.79 11.50 5.08
CA GLN A 19 30.67 12.77 4.39
C GLN A 19 29.24 13.32 4.58
N GLU A 20 29.13 14.61 4.80
CA GLU A 20 27.85 15.30 4.89
C GLU A 20 27.10 15.19 3.55
N PRO A 21 25.78 14.91 3.58
CA PRO A 21 25.00 14.79 2.36
C PRO A 21 24.87 16.14 1.64
N VAL A 22 24.87 16.12 0.31
CA VAL A 22 24.75 17.32 -0.52
C VAL A 22 23.28 17.61 -0.82
N ILE A 23 22.88 18.87 -0.75
CA ILE A 23 21.54 19.31 -1.16
C ILE A 23 21.41 19.11 -2.67
N ALA A 24 20.47 18.26 -3.10
CA ALA A 24 20.17 18.04 -4.50
C ALA A 24 19.36 19.22 -5.08
N TRP A 25 18.36 19.67 -4.33
CA TRP A 25 17.57 20.84 -4.64
C TRP A 25 16.91 21.39 -3.37
N GLN A 26 16.50 22.63 -3.45
CA GLN A 26 15.69 23.28 -2.42
C GLN A 26 14.52 24.00 -3.08
N GLN A 27 13.40 24.11 -2.35
CA GLN A 27 12.19 24.78 -2.82
C GLN A 27 11.61 25.60 -1.69
N THR A 28 11.28 26.85 -2.00
CA THR A 28 10.53 27.74 -1.10
C THR A 28 9.12 27.89 -1.63
N ILE A 29 8.11 27.49 -0.83
CA ILE A 29 6.70 27.45 -1.24
C ILE A 29 5.88 28.33 -0.31
N GLY A 30 5.23 29.34 -0.85
CA GLY A 30 4.41 30.22 -0.02
C GLY A 30 3.60 31.26 -0.78
N GLY A 31 2.74 31.95 -0.03
CA GLY A 31 2.01 33.13 -0.46
C GLY A 31 2.43 34.36 0.31
N SER A 32 1.62 35.43 0.32
CA SER A 32 1.99 36.70 0.96
C SER A 32 1.78 36.70 2.48
N GLY A 33 1.21 35.67 3.06
CA GLY A 33 0.90 35.59 4.49
C GLY A 33 1.89 34.70 5.27
N LEU A 34 1.34 33.88 6.13
CA LEU A 34 2.06 32.87 6.90
C LEU A 34 1.67 31.49 6.40
N ASP A 35 2.63 30.71 5.97
CA ASP A 35 2.43 29.39 5.39
C ASP A 35 3.26 28.34 6.15
N TYR A 36 2.57 27.41 6.81
CA TYR A 36 3.19 26.40 7.66
C TYR A 36 2.91 25.00 7.12
N PHE A 37 3.92 24.33 6.64
CA PHE A 37 3.82 22.90 6.27
C PHE A 37 4.24 22.03 7.45
N LYS A 38 3.43 21.03 7.74
CA LYS A 38 3.55 20.16 8.92
C LYS A 38 3.93 18.73 8.60
N SER A 39 3.60 18.26 7.40
CA SER A 39 3.77 16.87 7.01
C SER A 39 4.16 16.80 5.54
N CYS A 40 5.06 15.84 5.24
CA CYS A 40 5.51 15.53 3.89
C CYS A 40 5.79 14.03 3.82
N ASN A 41 5.41 13.44 2.70
CA ASN A 41 5.79 12.08 2.34
C ASN A 41 6.17 12.02 0.86
N GLN A 42 7.14 11.17 0.51
CA GLN A 42 7.38 10.85 -0.88
C GLN A 42 6.23 9.99 -1.39
N THR A 43 5.77 10.25 -2.60
CA THR A 43 4.70 9.50 -3.26
C THR A 43 5.26 8.39 -4.15
N SER A 44 4.42 7.43 -4.51
CA SER A 44 4.80 6.25 -5.31
C SER A 44 5.36 6.58 -6.70
N ASP A 45 5.10 7.79 -7.21
CA ASP A 45 5.63 8.35 -8.46
C ASP A 45 6.96 9.10 -8.29
N ASN A 46 7.66 8.94 -7.17
CA ASN A 46 8.86 9.67 -6.75
C ASN A 46 8.66 11.18 -6.49
N GLY A 47 7.46 11.71 -6.62
CA GLY A 47 7.12 13.06 -6.22
C GLY A 47 6.91 13.18 -4.72
N TYR A 48 6.23 14.26 -4.27
CA TYR A 48 5.98 14.48 -2.85
C TYR A 48 4.56 14.99 -2.62
N ILE A 49 3.93 14.53 -1.56
CA ILE A 49 2.72 15.15 -1.02
C ILE A 49 3.08 15.96 0.22
N ILE A 50 2.69 17.23 0.22
CA ILE A 50 2.96 18.16 1.31
C ILE A 50 1.63 18.67 1.86
N GLY A 51 1.51 18.76 3.17
CA GLY A 51 0.33 19.29 3.83
C GLY A 51 0.65 20.24 4.97
N GLY A 52 -0.17 21.26 5.09
CA GLY A 52 -0.05 22.26 6.12
C GLY A 52 -1.26 23.17 6.18
N TYR A 53 -1.09 24.36 6.67
CA TYR A 53 -2.12 25.38 6.67
C TYR A 53 -1.55 26.75 6.30
N SER A 54 -2.40 27.56 5.68
CA SER A 54 -2.02 28.85 5.11
C SER A 54 -2.95 29.96 5.57
N TYR A 55 -2.37 31.14 5.85
CA TYR A 55 -3.10 32.39 6.04
C TYR A 55 -3.08 33.28 4.78
N SER A 56 -2.49 32.76 3.69
CA SER A 56 -2.31 33.50 2.44
C SER A 56 -3.57 33.48 1.59
N GLU A 57 -3.90 34.66 1.03
CA GLU A 57 -4.77 34.76 -0.14
C GLU A 57 -4.00 34.31 -1.41
N ILE A 58 -4.64 34.40 -2.57
CA ILE A 58 -3.99 34.10 -3.87
C ILE A 58 -2.78 35.01 -4.04
N SER A 59 -1.59 34.44 -3.92
CA SER A 59 -0.31 35.16 -4.04
C SER A 59 0.86 34.15 -4.01
N GLY A 60 2.01 34.53 -4.60
CA GLY A 60 3.16 33.64 -4.68
C GLY A 60 2.80 32.34 -5.39
N ASP A 61 3.07 31.22 -4.75
CA ASP A 61 2.75 29.90 -5.30
C ASP A 61 1.30 29.48 -5.08
N LYS A 62 0.59 30.19 -4.16
CA LYS A 62 -0.80 29.86 -3.80
C LYS A 62 -1.78 30.34 -4.86
N THR A 63 -2.49 29.43 -5.52
CA THR A 63 -3.42 29.73 -6.62
C THR A 63 -4.88 29.82 -6.18
N GLU A 64 -5.21 29.41 -4.95
CA GLU A 64 -6.55 29.45 -4.35
C GLU A 64 -6.52 30.29 -3.07
N GLY A 65 -7.50 31.16 -2.89
CA GLY A 65 -7.64 31.95 -1.68
C GLY A 65 -8.19 31.15 -0.51
N ASN A 66 -7.89 31.60 0.72
CA ASN A 66 -8.51 31.03 1.90
C ASN A 66 -10.03 31.25 1.92
N ILE A 67 -10.75 30.29 2.49
CA ILE A 67 -12.19 30.37 2.74
C ILE A 67 -12.45 31.00 4.10
N GLY A 68 -11.55 30.75 5.06
CA GLY A 68 -11.60 31.23 6.42
C GLY A 68 -10.39 32.06 6.83
N SER A 69 -9.95 31.85 8.05
CA SER A 69 -8.77 32.53 8.61
C SER A 69 -7.48 31.80 8.27
N ALA A 70 -7.45 30.52 8.51
CA ALA A 70 -6.40 29.59 8.09
C ALA A 70 -7.08 28.33 7.57
N ASP A 71 -6.64 27.83 6.42
CA ASP A 71 -7.21 26.65 5.80
C ASP A 71 -6.11 25.62 5.49
N TYR A 72 -6.47 24.35 5.37
CA TYR A 72 -5.57 23.31 4.89
C TYR A 72 -5.05 23.70 3.52
N TRP A 73 -3.75 23.63 3.33
CA TRP A 73 -3.12 23.80 2.04
C TRP A 73 -2.29 22.56 1.73
N ILE A 74 -2.67 21.88 0.66
CA ILE A 74 -2.11 20.60 0.23
C ILE A 74 -1.50 20.80 -1.16
N LEU A 75 -0.29 20.28 -1.37
CA LEU A 75 0.40 20.34 -2.65
C LEU A 75 0.96 18.95 -3.00
N LYS A 76 0.80 18.57 -4.24
CA LYS A 76 1.54 17.48 -4.87
C LYS A 76 2.67 18.10 -5.69
N LEU A 77 3.89 17.65 -5.42
CA LEU A 77 5.07 18.01 -6.18
C LEU A 77 5.55 16.82 -6.99
N ASP A 78 6.19 17.08 -8.11
CA ASP A 78 6.92 16.06 -8.86
C ASP A 78 8.28 15.71 -8.17
N SER A 79 9.07 14.85 -8.80
CA SER A 79 10.34 14.36 -8.27
C SER A 79 11.44 15.42 -8.16
N VAL A 80 11.32 16.55 -8.89
CA VAL A 80 12.28 17.67 -8.86
C VAL A 80 11.79 18.85 -8.02
N GLY A 81 10.60 18.72 -7.40
CA GLY A 81 10.04 19.71 -6.48
C GLY A 81 9.07 20.69 -7.12
N ASP A 82 8.74 20.59 -8.39
CA ASP A 82 7.77 21.46 -9.06
C ASP A 82 6.33 21.10 -8.67
N ILE A 83 5.46 22.12 -8.50
CA ILE A 83 4.07 21.90 -8.10
C ILE A 83 3.27 21.32 -9.27
N GLU A 84 2.77 20.08 -9.13
CA GLU A 84 1.86 19.45 -10.09
C GLU A 84 0.41 19.92 -9.89
N TRP A 85 -0.05 19.93 -8.64
CA TRP A 85 -1.34 20.48 -8.26
C TRP A 85 -1.32 20.95 -6.80
N GLN A 86 -2.29 21.78 -6.46
CA GLN A 86 -2.52 22.25 -5.10
C GLN A 86 -4.01 22.39 -4.81
N ASN A 87 -4.37 22.32 -3.55
CA ASN A 87 -5.75 22.45 -3.09
C ASN A 87 -5.81 23.18 -1.75
N THR A 88 -6.74 24.14 -1.64
CA THR A 88 -7.07 24.80 -0.38
C THR A 88 -8.40 24.27 0.12
N ILE A 89 -8.40 23.62 1.28
CA ILE A 89 -9.58 22.93 1.85
C ILE A 89 -9.89 23.54 3.21
N GLY A 90 -11.06 24.13 3.36
CA GLY A 90 -11.40 24.79 4.61
C GLY A 90 -12.86 25.20 4.75
N GLY A 91 -13.13 25.86 5.87
CA GLY A 91 -14.39 26.50 6.16
C GLY A 91 -14.20 27.98 6.57
N THR A 92 -15.22 28.61 7.16
CA THR A 92 -15.18 30.07 7.48
C THR A 92 -14.37 30.43 8.72
N SER A 93 -13.84 29.50 9.45
CA SER A 93 -13.00 29.72 10.65
C SER A 93 -11.56 29.24 10.39
N SER A 94 -10.86 28.78 11.43
CA SER A 94 -9.50 28.27 11.27
C SER A 94 -9.51 26.76 11.22
N ASP A 95 -8.80 26.24 10.25
CA ASP A 95 -8.63 24.81 9.95
C ASP A 95 -7.12 24.52 9.85
N PHE A 96 -6.59 23.63 10.69
CA PHE A 96 -5.16 23.36 10.84
C PHE A 96 -4.85 21.91 10.52
N LEU A 97 -4.18 21.66 9.39
CA LEU A 97 -3.70 20.33 9.00
C LEU A 97 -2.47 19.97 9.83
N ALA A 98 -2.45 18.74 10.33
CA ALA A 98 -1.34 18.16 11.08
C ALA A 98 -0.61 17.04 10.34
N SER A 99 -1.32 16.25 9.53
CA SER A 99 -0.79 15.05 8.88
C SER A 99 -1.36 14.87 7.48
N VAL A 100 -0.52 14.44 6.53
CA VAL A 100 -0.89 14.01 5.19
C VAL A 100 -0.10 12.75 4.82
N GLU A 101 -0.75 11.79 4.17
CA GLU A 101 -0.14 10.55 3.71
C GLU A 101 -0.80 10.08 2.42
N GLN A 102 -0.03 9.51 1.48
CA GLN A 102 -0.58 8.81 0.31
C GLN A 102 -1.21 7.49 0.75
N THR A 103 -2.39 7.18 0.21
CA THR A 103 -3.11 5.92 0.50
C THR A 103 -2.87 4.87 -0.58
N PHE A 104 -3.11 3.60 -0.26
CA PHE A 104 -2.88 2.45 -1.17
C PHE A 104 -3.65 2.54 -2.49
N ASP A 105 -4.73 3.31 -2.55
CA ASP A 105 -5.50 3.59 -3.76
C ASP A 105 -4.94 4.75 -4.60
N GLY A 106 -3.74 5.23 -4.27
CA GLY A 106 -3.08 6.37 -4.91
C GLY A 106 -3.66 7.74 -4.54
N GLY A 107 -4.71 7.79 -3.73
CA GLY A 107 -5.25 9.02 -3.16
C GLY A 107 -4.48 9.47 -1.92
N TYR A 108 -5.10 10.32 -1.07
CA TYR A 108 -4.43 10.85 0.12
C TYR A 108 -5.39 10.91 1.30
N ILE A 109 -4.89 10.59 2.49
CA ILE A 109 -5.57 10.87 3.75
C ILE A 109 -4.92 12.07 4.41
N ILE A 110 -5.73 13.04 4.81
CA ILE A 110 -5.30 14.22 5.54
C ILE A 110 -6.08 14.32 6.84
N GLY A 111 -5.39 14.72 7.88
CA GLY A 111 -5.96 14.89 9.21
C GLY A 111 -5.47 16.14 9.90
N GLY A 112 -6.33 16.72 10.69
CA GLY A 112 -6.03 17.88 11.49
C GLY A 112 -7.22 18.26 12.38
N TYR A 113 -7.35 19.52 12.72
CA TYR A 113 -8.43 19.98 13.56
C TYR A 113 -9.04 21.28 13.02
N SER A 114 -10.36 21.40 13.19
CA SER A 114 -11.17 22.47 12.58
C SER A 114 -12.03 23.16 13.62
N LYS A 115 -12.14 24.47 13.50
CA LYS A 115 -13.11 25.29 14.22
C LYS A 115 -14.31 25.70 13.36
N SER A 116 -14.29 25.34 12.08
CA SER A 116 -15.33 25.70 11.11
C SER A 116 -16.60 24.89 11.31
N GLY A 117 -17.76 25.57 11.22
CA GLY A 117 -19.03 24.90 11.01
C GLY A 117 -19.20 24.42 9.58
N ILE A 118 -20.43 24.04 9.16
CA ILE A 118 -20.74 23.72 7.76
C ILE A 118 -20.56 24.99 6.93
N SER A 119 -19.45 25.04 6.17
CA SER A 119 -19.11 26.17 5.30
C SER A 119 -17.92 25.82 4.43
N GLY A 120 -17.79 26.46 3.27
CA GLY A 120 -16.73 26.13 2.32
C GLY A 120 -16.79 24.66 1.92
N ASP A 121 -15.68 23.95 2.09
CA ASP A 121 -15.59 22.52 1.76
C ASP A 121 -16.08 21.61 2.89
N LYS A 122 -16.22 22.17 4.11
CA LYS A 122 -16.63 21.39 5.28
C LYS A 122 -18.15 21.15 5.27
N THR A 123 -18.54 19.88 5.23
CA THR A 123 -19.94 19.45 5.12
C THR A 123 -20.59 19.04 6.44
N GLU A 124 -19.80 18.96 7.53
CA GLU A 124 -20.27 18.54 8.84
C GLU A 124 -20.03 19.62 9.89
N LEU A 125 -20.95 19.69 10.87
CA LEU A 125 -20.84 20.63 11.98
C LEU A 125 -19.76 20.19 12.98
N ASN A 126 -19.04 21.18 13.53
CA ASN A 126 -18.33 20.95 14.79
C ASN A 126 -19.32 20.61 15.91
N ILE A 127 -18.97 19.63 16.72
CA ILE A 127 -19.78 19.14 17.82
C ILE A 127 -19.79 20.15 18.97
N THR A 128 -18.72 20.92 19.14
CA THR A 128 -18.62 22.05 20.08
C THR A 128 -19.56 23.22 19.74
N GLY A 129 -20.26 23.20 18.60
CA GLY A 129 -21.08 24.32 18.13
C GLY A 129 -20.30 25.52 17.62
N GLY A 130 -18.98 25.35 17.27
CA GLY A 130 -18.11 26.37 16.69
C GLY A 130 -17.31 27.18 17.74
N GLU A 131 -17.33 26.78 19.02
CA GLU A 131 -16.52 27.42 20.06
C GLU A 131 -15.17 26.74 20.32
N GLY A 132 -15.00 25.45 19.92
CA GLY A 132 -13.79 24.65 20.07
C GLY A 132 -13.34 23.98 18.76
N TYR A 133 -12.26 23.26 18.84
CA TYR A 133 -11.70 22.47 17.73
C TYR A 133 -12.16 21.03 17.83
N ASP A 134 -12.50 20.41 16.69
CA ASP A 134 -12.77 18.98 16.54
C ASP A 134 -11.82 18.41 15.49
N TYR A 135 -11.54 17.11 15.55
CA TYR A 135 -10.80 16.38 14.50
C TYR A 135 -11.53 16.55 13.16
N TRP A 136 -10.80 16.90 12.14
CA TRP A 136 -11.32 16.92 10.77
C TRP A 136 -10.41 16.11 9.87
N ILE A 137 -10.98 15.01 9.35
CA ILE A 137 -10.29 14.05 8.51
C ILE A 137 -10.91 14.14 7.12
N VAL A 138 -10.07 14.18 6.09
CA VAL A 138 -10.51 14.27 4.70
C VAL A 138 -9.75 13.25 3.87
N LYS A 139 -10.43 12.43 3.11
CA LYS A 139 -9.86 11.54 2.09
C LYS A 139 -9.98 12.20 0.73
N LEU A 140 -8.86 12.26 0.04
CA LEU A 140 -8.76 12.77 -1.32
C LEU A 140 -8.47 11.62 -2.29
N ASN A 141 -8.95 11.74 -3.52
CA ASN A 141 -8.50 10.89 -4.62
C ASN A 141 -7.10 11.34 -5.11
N ALA A 142 -6.52 10.61 -6.07
CA ALA A 142 -5.20 10.91 -6.62
C ALA A 142 -5.07 12.30 -7.27
N LEU A 143 -6.19 12.92 -7.69
CA LEU A 143 -6.23 14.27 -8.27
C LEU A 143 -6.47 15.36 -7.22
N GLY A 144 -6.45 15.04 -5.92
CA GLY A 144 -6.68 15.99 -4.84
C GLY A 144 -8.16 16.32 -4.55
N SER A 145 -9.13 15.70 -5.21
CA SER A 145 -10.55 15.96 -4.95
C SER A 145 -11.06 15.20 -3.72
N ILE A 146 -11.94 15.82 -2.93
CA ILE A 146 -12.52 15.20 -1.72
C ILE A 146 -13.41 14.02 -2.11
N GLU A 147 -13.10 12.83 -1.58
CA GLU A 147 -13.94 11.64 -1.68
C GLU A 147 -14.91 11.53 -0.51
N TRP A 148 -14.40 11.71 0.69
CA TRP A 148 -15.20 11.79 1.91
C TRP A 148 -14.49 12.62 2.97
N GLN A 149 -15.24 13.04 3.98
CA GLN A 149 -14.72 13.78 5.13
C GLN A 149 -15.50 13.40 6.39
N ASN A 150 -14.86 13.57 7.54
CA ASN A 150 -15.43 13.28 8.86
C ASN A 150 -15.01 14.34 9.87
N THR A 151 -15.97 14.85 10.62
CA THR A 151 -15.73 15.68 11.80
C THR A 151 -16.03 14.84 13.04
N ILE A 152 -15.03 14.63 13.89
CA ILE A 152 -15.10 13.76 15.06
C ILE A 152 -14.68 14.54 16.29
N GLY A 153 -15.55 14.68 17.28
CA GLY A 153 -15.25 15.49 18.44
C GLY A 153 -16.20 15.32 19.63
N GLY A 154 -15.96 16.14 20.63
CA GLY A 154 -16.78 16.23 21.83
C GLY A 154 -17.22 17.66 22.17
N ASN A 155 -17.36 17.96 23.45
CA ASN A 155 -17.87 19.26 23.91
C ASN A 155 -16.80 20.32 24.22
N ASN A 156 -15.52 20.01 24.01
CA ASN A 156 -14.37 20.92 24.16
C ASN A 156 -13.37 20.70 23.01
N ASP A 157 -12.16 21.24 23.16
CA ASP A 157 -11.14 21.12 22.13
C ASP A 157 -10.60 19.70 21.98
N ASP A 158 -10.59 19.24 20.75
CA ASP A 158 -10.04 17.97 20.31
C ASP A 158 -9.02 18.22 19.20
N PHE A 159 -7.75 17.87 19.42
CA PHE A 159 -6.64 18.17 18.53
C PHE A 159 -6.06 16.87 17.95
N LEU A 160 -6.29 16.62 16.67
CA LEU A 160 -5.67 15.53 15.93
C LEU A 160 -4.21 15.92 15.57
N VAL A 161 -3.28 15.01 15.78
CA VAL A 161 -1.85 15.25 15.48
C VAL A 161 -1.25 14.22 14.52
N SER A 162 -1.82 13.03 14.42
CA SER A 162 -1.27 11.93 13.63
C SER A 162 -2.37 11.14 12.94
N THR A 163 -2.18 10.83 11.64
CA THR A 163 -3.13 10.07 10.80
C THR A 163 -2.34 9.18 9.84
N HIS A 164 -2.59 7.88 9.87
CA HIS A 164 -1.91 6.91 8.99
C HIS A 164 -2.90 5.89 8.45
N GLN A 165 -2.69 5.48 7.19
CA GLN A 165 -3.39 4.33 6.66
C GLN A 165 -2.82 3.05 7.30
N THR A 166 -3.68 2.10 7.63
CA THR A 166 -3.31 0.81 8.22
C THR A 166 -3.34 -0.31 7.17
N MET A 167 -2.61 -1.40 7.43
CA MET A 167 -2.48 -2.54 6.52
C MET A 167 -3.83 -3.16 6.12
N ASP A 168 -4.87 -3.01 6.96
CA ASP A 168 -6.23 -3.46 6.67
C ASP A 168 -7.01 -2.49 5.74
N GLY A 169 -6.36 -1.47 5.20
CA GLY A 169 -6.97 -0.43 4.36
C GLY A 169 -7.83 0.59 5.10
N GLY A 170 -7.93 0.50 6.43
CA GLY A 170 -8.54 1.52 7.28
C GLY A 170 -7.54 2.60 7.70
N TYR A 171 -7.83 3.31 8.79
CA TYR A 171 -6.96 4.40 9.27
C TYR A 171 -6.83 4.34 10.79
N ILE A 172 -5.62 4.59 11.29
CA ILE A 172 -5.38 4.90 12.70
C ILE A 172 -5.14 6.40 12.82
N ILE A 173 -5.87 7.04 13.74
CA ILE A 173 -5.74 8.46 14.02
C ILE A 173 -5.56 8.68 15.52
N GLY A 174 -4.77 9.66 15.85
CA GLY A 174 -4.50 9.97 17.25
C GLY A 174 -4.26 11.45 17.48
N GLY A 175 -4.58 11.85 18.68
CA GLY A 175 -4.37 13.19 19.16
C GLY A 175 -4.68 13.28 20.64
N TYR A 176 -5.07 14.44 21.11
CA TYR A 176 -5.48 14.63 22.49
C TYR A 176 -6.78 15.44 22.57
N SER A 177 -7.55 15.13 23.60
CA SER A 177 -8.89 15.67 23.78
C SER A 177 -9.05 16.26 25.18
N SER A 178 -9.68 17.43 25.28
CA SER A 178 -10.16 18.00 26.56
C SER A 178 -11.64 17.76 26.79
N SER A 179 -12.30 17.02 25.88
CA SER A 179 -13.73 16.72 25.92
C SER A 179 -14.09 15.68 26.99
N THR A 180 -15.24 15.90 27.64
CA THR A 180 -15.86 14.87 28.48
C THR A 180 -16.61 13.85 27.62
N LEU A 181 -17.29 12.89 28.22
CA LEU A 181 -18.16 11.95 27.51
C LEU A 181 -19.28 12.73 26.77
N SER A 182 -19.10 12.95 25.48
CA SER A 182 -20.00 13.80 24.67
C SER A 182 -19.69 13.66 23.17
N GLY A 183 -20.66 13.98 22.32
CA GLY A 183 -20.49 13.88 20.86
C GLY A 183 -20.13 12.46 20.45
N ASP A 184 -19.07 12.32 19.68
CA ASP A 184 -18.56 11.03 19.22
C ASP A 184 -17.70 10.32 20.28
N LYS A 185 -17.27 11.05 21.31
CA LYS A 185 -16.40 10.51 22.35
C LYS A 185 -17.17 9.60 23.31
N SER A 186 -16.84 8.31 23.27
CA SER A 186 -17.50 7.26 24.07
C SER A 186 -16.97 7.13 25.50
N GLU A 187 -15.87 7.79 25.84
CA GLU A 187 -15.22 7.76 27.12
C GLU A 187 -14.81 9.20 27.54
N GLY A 188 -15.00 9.53 28.79
CA GLY A 188 -14.61 10.85 29.33
C GLY A 188 -13.14 10.87 29.78
N ASN A 189 -12.54 12.06 29.78
CA ASN A 189 -11.19 12.24 30.30
C ASN A 189 -11.06 11.83 31.78
N MET A 190 -9.94 11.22 32.12
CA MET A 190 -9.67 10.65 33.46
C MET A 190 -9.44 11.73 34.54
N GLY A 191 -8.79 12.84 34.17
CA GLY A 191 -8.51 13.98 35.05
C GLY A 191 -9.71 14.91 35.30
N GLY A 192 -10.78 14.75 34.51
CA GLY A 192 -11.99 15.59 34.55
C GLY A 192 -11.97 16.72 33.54
N ALA A 193 -12.89 17.68 33.68
CA ALA A 193 -13.06 18.74 32.71
C ALA A 193 -11.82 19.66 32.62
N GLY A 194 -11.29 19.78 31.40
CA GLY A 194 -10.17 20.67 31.08
C GLY A 194 -8.79 20.05 31.11
N THR A 195 -8.64 18.77 31.56
CA THR A 195 -7.42 17.99 31.33
C THR A 195 -7.40 17.41 29.92
N LYS A 196 -6.22 17.11 29.42
CA LYS A 196 -6.01 16.52 28.10
C LYS A 196 -5.66 15.04 28.28
N ASP A 197 -6.33 14.15 27.56
CA ASP A 197 -6.00 12.73 27.48
C ASP A 197 -5.77 12.33 26.01
N TYR A 198 -4.95 11.31 25.75
CA TYR A 198 -4.83 10.73 24.42
C TYR A 198 -6.20 10.25 23.96
N TRP A 199 -6.57 10.64 22.75
CA TRP A 199 -7.77 10.13 22.09
C TRP A 199 -7.41 9.50 20.76
N ILE A 200 -7.59 8.19 20.68
CA ILE A 200 -7.15 7.35 19.57
C ILE A 200 -8.37 6.67 18.95
N LEU A 201 -8.44 6.69 17.64
CA LEU A 201 -9.53 6.08 16.88
C LEU A 201 -9.00 5.21 15.76
N LYS A 202 -9.59 4.04 15.58
CA LYS A 202 -9.43 3.20 14.39
C LYS A 202 -10.66 3.39 13.51
N LEU A 203 -10.43 3.77 12.26
CA LEU A 203 -11.48 3.93 11.26
C LEU A 203 -11.36 2.81 10.21
N ASN A 204 -12.48 2.47 9.60
CA ASN A 204 -12.48 1.64 8.39
C ASN A 204 -12.12 2.49 7.15
N SER A 205 -12.01 1.88 5.96
CA SER A 205 -11.68 2.56 4.71
C SER A 205 -12.68 3.64 4.29
N SER A 206 -13.93 3.60 4.78
CA SER A 206 -14.94 4.64 4.54
C SER A 206 -14.97 5.75 5.60
N GLY A 207 -14.00 5.78 6.54
CA GLY A 207 -13.92 6.77 7.59
C GLY A 207 -14.80 6.51 8.83
N SER A 208 -15.54 5.40 8.90
CA SER A 208 -16.39 5.10 10.07
C SER A 208 -15.58 4.55 11.23
N ILE A 209 -15.91 4.96 12.47
CA ILE A 209 -15.21 4.51 13.67
C ILE A 209 -15.45 3.01 13.89
N ILE A 210 -14.36 2.22 13.96
CA ILE A 210 -14.39 0.81 14.36
C ILE A 210 -14.28 0.70 15.88
N TRP A 211 -13.31 1.38 16.45
CA TRP A 211 -13.13 1.52 17.89
C TRP A 211 -12.47 2.86 18.23
N GLN A 212 -12.60 3.27 19.48
CA GLN A 212 -11.93 4.44 20.02
C GLN A 212 -11.49 4.18 21.46
N ASN A 213 -10.44 4.86 21.90
CA ASN A 213 -9.90 4.81 23.26
C ASN A 213 -9.54 6.19 23.75
N THR A 214 -9.95 6.51 24.97
CA THR A 214 -9.42 7.64 25.74
C THR A 214 -8.43 7.07 26.75
N ILE A 215 -7.16 7.40 26.60
CA ILE A 215 -6.09 6.87 27.45
C ILE A 215 -5.44 8.04 28.22
N GLY A 216 -5.56 8.03 29.53
CA GLY A 216 -5.12 9.16 30.33
C GLY A 216 -5.05 8.88 31.83
N ALA A 217 -4.81 9.96 32.57
CA ALA A 217 -4.75 9.96 34.03
C ALA A 217 -5.19 11.31 34.63
N ASP A 218 -4.69 11.73 35.83
CA ASP A 218 -5.20 12.92 36.55
C ASP A 218 -4.64 14.27 36.08
N GLY A 219 -3.71 14.28 35.13
CA GLY A 219 -3.08 15.49 34.58
C GLY A 219 -3.36 15.70 33.11
N ASN A 220 -2.39 16.27 32.41
CA ASN A 220 -2.43 16.40 30.95
C ASN A 220 -1.58 15.29 30.34
N ASP A 221 -2.20 14.59 29.45
CA ASP A 221 -1.60 13.55 28.64
C ASP A 221 -1.74 13.98 27.16
N VAL A 222 -0.63 14.31 26.51
CA VAL A 222 -0.60 14.90 25.16
C VAL A 222 0.11 13.95 24.21
N LEU A 223 -0.65 13.38 23.27
CA LEU A 223 -0.14 12.51 22.23
C LEU A 223 0.65 13.31 21.21
N ALA A 224 1.83 12.84 20.83
CA ALA A 224 2.66 13.39 19.78
C ALA A 224 2.58 12.57 18.47
N GLU A 225 2.60 11.25 18.56
CA GLU A 225 2.58 10.40 17.38
C GLU A 225 1.96 9.02 17.67
N ILE A 226 1.29 8.44 16.68
CA ILE A 226 0.83 7.04 16.65
C ILE A 226 1.12 6.45 15.28
N ARG A 227 1.64 5.21 15.24
CA ARG A 227 1.90 4.46 14.00
C ARG A 227 1.51 3.00 14.15
N GLU A 228 1.10 2.37 13.05
CA GLU A 228 0.99 0.92 13.00
C GLU A 228 2.39 0.29 12.93
N THR A 229 2.60 -0.79 13.68
CA THR A 229 3.85 -1.56 13.65
C THR A 229 3.77 -2.66 12.60
N ALA A 230 4.91 -3.20 12.18
CA ALA A 230 5.00 -4.30 11.23
C ALA A 230 4.18 -5.55 11.66
N GLU A 231 3.89 -5.69 12.96
CA GLU A 231 3.09 -6.79 13.52
C GLU A 231 1.57 -6.47 13.56
N GLY A 232 1.13 -5.32 13.01
CA GLY A 232 -0.27 -4.88 13.03
C GLY A 232 -0.76 -4.40 14.41
N ASN A 233 0.16 -4.04 15.31
CA ASN A 233 -0.11 -3.34 16.56
C ASN A 233 0.10 -1.83 16.38
N TYR A 234 -0.09 -1.03 17.43
CA TYR A 234 0.13 0.41 17.34
C TYR A 234 1.15 0.85 18.39
N ILE A 235 2.17 1.57 17.96
CA ILE A 235 3.06 2.29 18.87
C ILE A 235 2.55 3.72 19.06
N VAL A 236 2.44 4.14 20.32
CA VAL A 236 1.92 5.46 20.70
C VAL A 236 2.94 6.15 21.59
N GLY A 237 3.22 7.38 21.28
CA GLY A 237 4.12 8.21 22.07
C GLY A 237 3.58 9.63 22.27
N GLY A 238 3.92 10.18 23.41
CA GLY A 238 3.61 11.54 23.79
C GLY A 238 4.25 11.88 25.13
N TYR A 239 3.72 12.86 25.82
CA TYR A 239 4.20 13.25 27.14
C TYR A 239 3.05 13.42 28.14
N SER A 240 3.37 13.30 29.42
CA SER A 240 2.38 13.26 30.49
C SER A 240 2.89 13.88 31.79
N ASP A 241 2.12 14.84 32.32
CA ASP A 241 2.34 15.38 33.67
C ASP A 241 1.50 14.65 34.74
N SER A 242 0.78 13.60 34.35
CA SER A 242 -0.09 12.81 35.21
C SER A 242 0.69 11.95 36.20
N LYS A 243 0.08 11.72 37.36
CA LYS A 243 0.56 10.76 38.35
C LYS A 243 0.19 9.33 37.92
N LYS A 244 0.69 8.35 38.69
CA LYS A 244 0.27 6.95 38.54
C LYS A 244 -1.18 6.75 38.99
N ASN A 245 -2.10 6.89 38.07
CA ASN A 245 -3.54 6.58 38.22
C ASN A 245 -4.20 6.48 36.84
N GLY A 246 -5.51 6.27 36.75
CA GLY A 246 -6.17 6.03 35.48
C GLY A 246 -5.53 4.87 34.74
N ASP A 247 -5.25 5.07 33.45
CA ASP A 247 -4.56 4.08 32.62
C ASP A 247 -3.03 4.07 32.82
N LYS A 248 -2.48 5.14 33.41
CA LYS A 248 -1.04 5.25 33.65
C LYS A 248 -0.62 4.39 34.85
N THR A 249 0.01 3.26 34.58
CA THR A 249 0.43 2.29 35.61
C THR A 249 1.82 2.57 36.16
N ILE A 250 2.58 3.47 35.53
CA ILE A 250 3.96 3.84 35.91
C ILE A 250 3.99 5.28 36.39
N LYS A 251 4.73 5.53 37.43
CA LYS A 251 4.89 6.85 38.05
C LYS A 251 5.83 7.72 37.19
N ARG A 252 5.50 8.97 36.98
CA ARG A 252 6.46 9.99 36.47
C ARG A 252 7.61 10.25 37.49
N TRP A 253 8.74 10.73 36.99
CA TRP A 253 9.94 10.91 37.79
C TRP A 253 9.94 12.21 38.60
N GLY A 254 9.59 13.33 38.03
CA GLY A 254 9.56 14.64 38.66
C GLY A 254 8.16 15.15 38.98
N SER A 255 8.00 16.46 38.87
CA SER A 255 6.73 17.15 39.03
C SER A 255 6.18 17.73 37.69
N LEU A 256 6.97 17.61 36.62
CA LEU A 256 6.67 18.07 35.27
C LEU A 256 6.39 16.89 34.33
N SER A 257 6.38 17.12 33.04
CA SER A 257 6.03 16.10 32.03
C SER A 257 7.19 15.16 31.75
N ASP A 258 6.90 13.87 31.59
CA ASP A 258 7.81 12.84 31.08
C ASP A 258 7.25 12.23 29.81
N TYR A 259 8.11 11.63 28.96
CA TYR A 259 7.64 10.78 27.87
C TYR A 259 6.73 9.68 28.41
N TRP A 260 5.55 9.54 27.85
CA TRP A 260 4.67 8.40 28.11
C TRP A 260 4.40 7.66 26.81
N VAL A 261 4.89 6.44 26.74
CA VAL A 261 4.89 5.61 25.54
C VAL A 261 4.22 4.27 25.80
N MET A 262 3.59 3.73 24.78
CA MET A 262 2.89 2.46 24.93
C MET A 262 2.70 1.75 23.59
N GLN A 263 2.55 0.44 23.63
CA GLN A 263 2.08 -0.35 22.51
C GLN A 263 0.66 -0.83 22.76
N LEU A 264 -0.21 -0.64 21.78
CA LEU A 264 -1.57 -1.16 21.76
C LEU A 264 -1.66 -2.32 20.78
N ASN A 265 -2.47 -3.33 21.08
CA ASN A 265 -2.80 -4.35 20.09
C ASN A 265 -3.79 -3.79 19.04
N SER A 266 -4.10 -4.57 17.99
CA SER A 266 -5.02 -4.19 16.91
C SER A 266 -6.44 -3.80 17.39
N SER A 267 -6.86 -4.21 18.58
CA SER A 267 -8.13 -3.81 19.21
C SER A 267 -8.03 -2.58 20.12
N GLY A 268 -6.88 -1.90 20.18
CA GLY A 268 -6.66 -0.72 21.00
C GLY A 268 -6.31 -0.98 22.47
N THR A 269 -6.12 -2.25 22.90
CA THR A 269 -5.77 -2.57 24.30
C THR A 269 -4.29 -2.38 24.56
N ILE A 270 -3.93 -1.74 25.68
CA ILE A 270 -2.52 -1.53 26.08
C ILE A 270 -1.85 -2.88 26.32
N MET A 271 -0.80 -3.18 25.58
CA MET A 271 0.05 -4.36 25.72
C MET A 271 1.16 -4.10 26.76
N TRP A 272 1.85 -2.99 26.60
CA TRP A 272 2.83 -2.47 27.55
C TRP A 272 2.85 -0.95 27.51
N GLN A 273 3.37 -0.32 28.55
CA GLN A 273 3.60 1.11 28.62
C GLN A 273 4.87 1.43 29.43
N ASN A 274 5.53 2.53 29.10
CA ASN A 274 6.71 3.01 29.80
C ASN A 274 6.70 4.52 29.99
N VAL A 275 7.42 5.00 30.99
CA VAL A 275 7.65 6.41 31.26
C VAL A 275 9.16 6.66 31.25
N PHE A 276 9.60 7.54 30.34
CA PHE A 276 10.99 7.95 30.25
C PHE A 276 11.10 9.42 30.64
N GLY A 277 12.02 9.77 31.54
CA GLY A 277 12.16 11.13 31.98
C GLY A 277 13.08 11.30 33.18
N GLY A 278 13.17 12.55 33.66
CA GLY A 278 13.92 12.95 34.83
C GLY A 278 13.12 13.82 35.81
N LEU A 279 13.74 14.81 36.44
CA LEU A 279 13.05 15.65 37.45
C LEU A 279 12.35 16.86 36.82
N ASP A 280 12.79 17.31 35.66
CA ASP A 280 12.27 18.46 34.94
C ASP A 280 11.43 18.01 33.74
N SER A 281 11.20 18.84 32.73
CA SER A 281 10.33 18.51 31.61
C SER A 281 11.06 17.69 30.56
N ASP A 282 10.42 16.61 30.17
CA ASP A 282 10.82 15.75 29.06
C ASP A 282 9.64 15.60 28.11
N LEU A 283 9.76 16.12 26.89
CA LEU A 283 8.64 16.24 25.94
C LEU A 283 8.97 15.48 24.64
N LEU A 284 8.24 14.38 24.41
CA LEU A 284 8.38 13.55 23.21
C LEU A 284 7.68 14.22 22.02
N THR A 285 8.32 14.19 20.87
CA THR A 285 7.80 14.78 19.60
C THR A 285 7.65 13.75 18.49
N SER A 286 8.46 12.68 18.47
CA SER A 286 8.45 11.69 17.41
C SER A 286 8.71 10.27 17.92
N VAL A 287 8.10 9.26 17.26
CA VAL A 287 8.33 7.84 17.53
C VAL A 287 8.37 7.06 16.20
N ILE A 288 9.36 6.17 16.08
CA ILE A 288 9.48 5.27 14.94
C ILE A 288 9.72 3.83 15.40
N GLN A 289 9.20 2.84 14.66
CA GLN A 289 9.66 1.47 14.75
C GLN A 289 10.91 1.30 13.90
N LEU A 290 11.88 0.56 14.42
CA LEU A 290 13.15 0.28 13.73
C LEU A 290 13.10 -1.10 13.06
N ALA A 291 13.94 -1.30 12.05
CA ALA A 291 14.05 -2.57 11.32
C ALA A 291 14.42 -3.76 12.22
N ASP A 292 15.05 -3.51 13.40
CA ASP A 292 15.33 -4.54 14.39
C ASP A 292 14.10 -4.92 15.24
N GLY A 293 12.94 -4.34 14.97
CA GLY A 293 11.69 -4.52 15.71
C GLY A 293 11.58 -3.72 17.01
N GLY A 294 12.62 -2.99 17.40
CA GLY A 294 12.61 -2.05 18.53
C GLY A 294 11.99 -0.70 18.16
N PHE A 295 12.11 0.27 19.07
CA PHE A 295 11.57 1.60 18.87
C PHE A 295 12.58 2.68 19.20
N LEU A 296 12.52 3.79 18.47
CA LEU A 296 13.22 5.03 18.81
C LEU A 296 12.19 6.10 19.19
N PHE A 297 12.39 6.67 20.36
CA PHE A 297 11.61 7.80 20.89
C PHE A 297 12.50 9.02 20.92
N GLY A 298 12.06 10.12 20.35
CA GLY A 298 12.82 11.36 20.28
C GLY A 298 11.99 12.57 20.67
N GLY A 299 12.68 13.53 21.25
CA GLY A 299 12.12 14.80 21.68
C GLY A 299 13.19 15.64 22.34
N TYR A 300 12.82 16.40 23.35
CA TYR A 300 13.74 17.27 24.06
C TYR A 300 13.53 17.19 25.58
N SER A 301 14.57 17.55 26.31
CA SER A 301 14.62 17.37 27.77
C SER A 301 15.33 18.51 28.45
N ASP A 302 14.71 19.02 29.55
CA ASP A 302 15.30 19.95 30.51
C ASP A 302 15.93 19.22 31.71
N SER A 303 15.78 17.90 31.76
CA SER A 303 16.21 17.09 32.91
C SER A 303 17.70 16.80 32.86
N ASP A 304 18.39 16.96 33.98
CA ASP A 304 19.74 16.46 34.20
C ASP A 304 19.74 14.92 34.45
N ILE A 305 20.87 14.31 34.76
CA ILE A 305 20.93 12.87 35.13
C ILE A 305 20.03 12.59 36.32
N THR A 306 18.81 12.17 36.02
CA THR A 306 17.79 11.77 37.01
C THR A 306 16.80 10.81 36.32
N GLY A 307 16.02 10.09 37.10
CA GLY A 307 15.06 9.13 36.52
C GLY A 307 15.77 7.97 35.83
N ASN A 308 15.43 7.80 34.57
CA ASN A 308 16.11 6.85 33.67
C ASN A 308 16.94 7.51 32.56
N LYS A 309 17.23 8.82 32.71
CA LYS A 309 18.15 9.57 31.87
C LYS A 309 19.61 9.34 32.30
N SER A 310 20.46 8.85 31.41
CA SER A 310 21.83 8.47 31.72
C SER A 310 22.88 9.54 31.44
N LYS A 311 22.50 10.66 30.83
CA LYS A 311 23.41 11.73 30.38
C LYS A 311 23.02 13.10 30.94
N HIS A 312 24.04 13.95 31.21
CA HIS A 312 23.83 15.34 31.57
C HIS A 312 23.39 16.19 30.39
N LEU A 313 22.61 17.24 30.68
CA LEU A 313 22.50 18.38 29.78
C LEU A 313 23.87 19.09 29.65
N TYR A 314 24.13 19.70 28.53
CA TYR A 314 25.41 20.37 28.29
C TYR A 314 25.56 21.70 29.06
N VAL A 315 24.46 22.45 29.24
CA VAL A 315 24.43 23.68 30.08
C VAL A 315 23.11 23.66 30.87
N GLY A 316 23.20 23.66 32.18
CA GLY A 316 22.06 23.49 33.06
C GLY A 316 21.06 24.65 33.05
N SER A 317 20.07 24.63 32.21
CA SER A 317 18.80 25.34 32.10
C SER A 317 18.29 25.46 30.67
N HIS A 318 18.89 24.78 29.71
CA HIS A 318 18.47 24.74 28.30
C HIS A 318 18.01 23.33 27.92
N THR A 319 17.18 23.24 26.89
CA THR A 319 16.66 21.97 26.39
C THR A 319 17.64 21.37 25.37
N ASP A 320 17.94 20.07 25.52
CA ASP A 320 18.74 19.33 24.52
C ASP A 320 17.88 18.25 23.86
N TYR A 321 18.27 17.79 22.67
CA TYR A 321 17.71 16.56 22.06
C TYR A 321 17.88 15.40 23.02
N TRP A 322 16.83 14.64 23.24
CA TRP A 322 16.89 13.39 23.98
C TRP A 322 16.26 12.24 23.21
N LEU A 323 17.07 11.24 22.95
CA LEU A 323 16.73 10.03 22.23
C LEU A 323 16.75 8.84 23.18
N VAL A 324 15.74 7.97 23.06
CA VAL A 324 15.64 6.71 23.81
C VAL A 324 15.36 5.58 22.84
N LYS A 325 16.34 4.67 22.65
CA LYS A 325 16.16 3.45 21.89
C LYS A 325 15.76 2.31 22.81
N THR A 326 14.75 1.53 22.40
CA THR A 326 14.26 0.37 23.14
C THR A 326 14.23 -0.87 22.28
N ASP A 327 14.12 -2.03 22.95
CA ASP A 327 13.71 -3.28 22.29
C ASP A 327 12.20 -3.27 21.97
N ALA A 328 11.70 -4.33 21.33
CA ALA A 328 10.29 -4.49 20.96
C ALA A 328 9.33 -4.55 22.18
N LEU A 329 9.83 -4.78 23.40
CA LEU A 329 9.06 -4.80 24.64
C LEU A 329 9.13 -3.46 25.39
N GLY A 330 9.76 -2.43 24.81
CA GLY A 330 9.93 -1.12 25.40
C GLY A 330 11.03 -1.00 26.47
N ASN A 331 11.93 -1.99 26.61
CA ASN A 331 13.07 -1.87 27.53
C ASN A 331 14.17 -1.03 26.89
N ILE A 332 14.73 -0.07 27.63
CA ILE A 332 15.80 0.82 27.15
C ILE A 332 17.04 0.00 26.76
N ILE A 333 17.50 0.17 25.53
CA ILE A 333 18.79 -0.33 25.05
C ILE A 333 19.87 0.74 25.28
N TRP A 334 19.58 1.98 24.88
CA TRP A 334 20.40 3.14 25.16
C TRP A 334 19.56 4.42 25.18
N ASP A 335 20.05 5.45 25.87
CA ASP A 335 19.57 6.82 25.74
C ASP A 335 20.72 7.76 25.36
N LYS A 336 20.42 8.83 24.66
CA LYS A 336 21.42 9.81 24.21
C LYS A 336 20.89 11.23 24.30
N VAL A 337 21.73 12.13 24.81
CA VAL A 337 21.52 13.57 24.79
C VAL A 337 22.44 14.13 23.72
N LEU A 338 21.94 15.05 22.88
CA LEU A 338 22.67 15.77 21.87
C LEU A 338 22.29 17.25 21.93
N GLY A 339 23.26 18.14 22.02
CA GLY A 339 22.95 19.57 22.13
C GLY A 339 24.16 20.48 22.09
N GLY A 340 23.86 21.76 22.16
CA GLY A 340 24.79 22.85 22.23
C GLY A 340 24.73 23.62 23.56
N SER A 341 24.93 24.91 23.53
CA SER A 341 24.92 25.79 24.74
C SER A 341 23.59 26.46 24.99
N GLU A 342 22.62 26.31 24.11
CA GLU A 342 21.28 26.90 24.15
C GLU A 342 20.21 25.83 23.96
N ASN A 343 19.07 26.13 23.36
CA ASN A 343 17.96 25.16 23.18
C ASN A 343 18.02 24.45 21.84
N GLU A 344 17.81 23.13 21.91
CA GLU A 344 17.65 22.21 20.79
C GLU A 344 16.36 21.40 20.90
N ILE A 345 15.58 21.29 19.83
CA ILE A 345 14.27 20.63 19.83
C ILE A 345 14.14 19.72 18.61
N ILE A 346 14.04 18.38 18.82
CA ILE A 346 13.70 17.40 17.78
C ILE A 346 12.24 17.62 17.32
N THR A 347 12.02 17.51 16.02
CA THR A 347 10.68 17.57 15.44
C THR A 347 10.28 16.30 14.71
N SER A 348 11.23 15.61 14.06
CA SER A 348 10.94 14.41 13.27
C SER A 348 12.16 13.51 13.14
N MET A 349 11.92 12.21 12.95
CA MET A 349 12.97 11.19 12.81
C MET A 349 12.56 10.14 11.79
N THR A 350 13.57 9.50 11.16
CA THR A 350 13.36 8.32 10.29
C THR A 350 14.59 7.40 10.38
N GLU A 351 14.41 6.12 10.04
CA GLU A 351 15.51 5.16 9.88
C GLU A 351 15.82 5.01 8.38
N THR A 352 17.09 5.08 8.00
CA THR A 352 17.52 4.89 6.62
C THR A 352 17.51 3.41 6.22
N ALA A 353 17.52 3.11 4.92
CA ALA A 353 17.68 1.73 4.43
C ALA A 353 18.97 1.06 4.95
N GLY A 354 20.00 1.84 5.26
CA GLY A 354 21.24 1.38 5.91
C GLY A 354 21.13 1.17 7.43
N GLN A 355 19.91 1.30 8.00
CA GLN A 355 19.63 1.21 9.44
C GLN A 355 20.33 2.29 10.30
N ASN A 356 20.69 3.41 9.70
CA ASN A 356 21.10 4.61 10.42
C ASN A 356 19.87 5.44 10.78
N LEU A 357 20.04 6.33 11.76
CA LEU A 357 18.97 7.14 12.30
C LEU A 357 19.14 8.59 11.83
N LEU A 358 18.21 9.10 11.04
CA LEU A 358 18.13 10.49 10.66
C LEU A 358 17.25 11.25 11.63
N ILE A 359 17.77 12.34 12.18
CA ILE A 359 17.12 13.19 13.18
C ILE A 359 17.06 14.60 12.64
N ALA A 360 15.89 15.20 12.62
CA ALA A 360 15.69 16.60 12.29
C ALA A 360 15.05 17.37 13.44
N GLY A 361 15.52 18.56 13.65
CA GLY A 361 15.00 19.51 14.59
C GLY A 361 15.65 20.85 14.37
N TYR A 362 15.56 21.76 15.33
CA TYR A 362 16.17 23.07 15.23
C TYR A 362 17.01 23.40 16.47
N SER A 363 17.98 24.27 16.27
CA SER A 363 18.90 24.75 17.31
C SER A 363 19.05 26.27 17.26
N ILE A 364 19.30 26.86 18.42
CA ILE A 364 19.73 28.28 18.55
C ILE A 364 21.18 28.39 19.03
N SER A 365 21.89 27.30 19.15
CA SER A 365 23.23 27.24 19.67
C SER A 365 24.29 27.73 18.68
N PRO A 366 25.29 28.49 19.11
CA PRO A 366 26.53 28.59 18.36
C PRO A 366 27.25 27.23 18.38
N SER A 367 28.34 27.13 17.60
CA SER A 367 29.19 25.95 17.65
C SER A 367 29.65 25.65 19.10
N SER A 368 29.17 24.53 19.66
CA SER A 368 29.43 24.13 21.05
C SER A 368 29.02 22.66 21.27
N PHE A 369 29.78 21.92 22.03
CA PHE A 369 29.57 20.51 22.43
C PHE A 369 29.36 19.56 21.24
N ASP A 370 28.16 19.00 21.04
CA ASP A 370 27.84 18.12 19.92
C ASP A 370 27.54 18.90 18.64
N LYS A 371 27.18 20.17 18.74
CA LYS A 371 26.92 21.04 17.61
C LYS A 371 28.23 21.66 17.12
N LEU A 372 28.71 21.22 15.99
CA LEU A 372 29.99 21.61 15.43
C LEU A 372 29.88 22.89 14.59
N GLU A 373 28.73 23.05 13.90
CA GLU A 373 28.44 24.21 13.08
C GLU A 373 27.64 25.25 13.86
N PRO A 374 27.93 26.55 13.70
CA PRO A 374 27.16 27.57 14.39
C PRO A 374 25.86 27.87 13.66
N THR A 375 24.78 28.11 14.38
CA THR A 375 23.54 28.68 13.86
C THR A 375 23.83 29.99 13.13
N GLN A 376 23.26 30.12 11.93
CA GLN A 376 23.49 31.31 11.08
C GLN A 376 22.55 32.46 11.37
N GLY A 377 21.40 32.16 11.96
CA GLY A 377 20.35 33.08 12.30
C GLY A 377 19.89 33.01 13.76
N LEU A 378 18.63 32.88 13.96
CA LEU A 378 17.99 32.71 15.26
C LEU A 378 17.74 31.23 15.58
N GLU A 379 16.97 30.55 14.74
CA GLU A 379 16.70 29.13 14.81
C GLU A 379 17.01 28.52 13.44
N ASP A 380 17.86 27.51 13.37
CA ASP A 380 18.20 26.85 12.11
C ASP A 380 17.89 25.36 12.19
N TYR A 381 17.65 24.71 11.03
CA TYR A 381 17.51 23.26 10.95
C TYR A 381 18.80 22.61 11.43
N TRP A 382 18.76 21.81 12.45
CA TRP A 382 19.87 20.97 12.88
C TRP A 382 19.53 19.52 12.59
N ILE A 383 20.27 18.93 11.64
CA ILE A 383 20.04 17.60 11.11
C ILE A 383 21.23 16.72 11.45
N LEU A 384 20.98 15.49 11.91
CA LEU A 384 22.02 14.53 12.27
C LEU A 384 21.71 13.17 11.68
N GLU A 385 22.77 12.45 11.31
CA GLU A 385 22.72 11.01 11.12
C GLU A 385 23.52 10.31 12.22
N LEU A 386 22.89 9.34 12.85
CA LEU A 386 23.50 8.47 13.86
C LEU A 386 23.54 7.04 13.32
N ASP A 387 24.56 6.28 13.70
CA ASP A 387 24.51 4.83 13.52
C ASP A 387 23.53 4.19 14.52
N ASN A 388 23.24 2.91 14.34
CA ASN A 388 22.28 2.17 15.18
C ASN A 388 22.70 2.07 16.68
N SER A 389 23.99 2.35 16.98
CA SER A 389 24.51 2.45 18.36
C SER A 389 24.33 3.83 18.99
N GLY A 390 23.84 4.81 18.22
CA GLY A 390 23.69 6.21 18.63
C GLY A 390 24.94 7.07 18.45
N LYS A 391 25.98 6.61 17.73
CA LYS A 391 27.16 7.41 17.40
C LYS A 391 26.82 8.35 16.23
N THR A 392 27.10 9.63 16.39
CA THR A 392 26.92 10.63 15.32
C THR A 392 27.91 10.34 14.17
N LEU A 393 27.38 10.20 12.97
CA LEU A 393 28.12 10.01 11.72
C LEU A 393 28.44 11.36 11.09
N TRP A 394 27.43 12.22 10.98
CA TRP A 394 27.55 13.62 10.54
C TRP A 394 26.45 14.47 11.19
N GLU A 395 26.63 15.76 11.17
CA GLU A 395 25.60 16.77 11.51
C GLU A 395 25.70 17.93 10.54
N ASN A 396 24.60 18.62 10.33
CA ASN A 396 24.54 19.80 9.46
C ASN A 396 23.56 20.82 10.04
N ASP A 397 23.96 22.11 10.02
CA ASP A 397 23.17 23.25 10.44
C ASP A 397 22.80 24.06 9.20
N LEU A 398 21.51 24.15 8.89
CA LEU A 398 21.02 24.75 7.66
C LEU A 398 19.99 25.84 7.95
N GLY A 399 20.27 27.03 7.51
CA GLY A 399 19.37 28.16 7.76
C GLY A 399 19.74 29.44 7.07
N GLY A 400 19.00 30.48 7.44
CA GLY A 400 19.23 31.85 7.05
C GLY A 400 19.45 32.75 8.27
N ILE A 401 19.13 34.05 8.15
CA ILE A 401 19.38 35.03 9.25
C ILE A 401 18.22 35.13 10.24
N LEU A 402 17.08 34.44 10.04
CA LEU A 402 15.91 34.47 10.91
C LEU A 402 15.61 33.11 11.50
N ASN A 403 14.36 32.70 11.52
CA ASN A 403 13.93 31.42 12.10
C ASN A 403 13.60 30.40 11.02
N GLU A 404 14.19 29.23 11.12
CA GLU A 404 13.95 28.06 10.32
C GLU A 404 13.63 26.87 11.24
N ARG A 405 12.47 26.21 11.04
CA ARG A 405 12.09 25.01 11.82
C ARG A 405 11.63 23.88 10.92
N PRO A 406 12.29 22.73 10.93
CA PRO A 406 11.80 21.54 10.22
C PRO A 406 10.62 20.92 10.96
N TYR A 407 9.74 20.25 10.23
CA TYR A 407 8.62 19.49 10.78
C TYR A 407 8.57 18.06 10.30
N ALA A 408 9.14 17.75 9.14
CA ALA A 408 9.18 16.41 8.59
C ALA A 408 10.55 16.10 8.01
N ILE A 409 11.01 14.86 8.24
CA ILE A 409 12.16 14.24 7.57
C ILE A 409 11.74 12.87 7.08
N GLY A 410 12.14 12.48 5.88
CA GLY A 410 11.80 11.16 5.34
C GLY A 410 12.81 10.72 4.29
N ASN A 411 12.95 9.39 4.14
CA ASN A 411 13.77 8.79 3.11
C ASN A 411 13.15 8.97 1.74
N THR A 412 13.98 8.90 0.70
CA THR A 412 13.55 8.88 -0.70
C THR A 412 14.00 7.58 -1.36
N GLN A 413 13.26 7.14 -2.37
CA GLN A 413 13.50 5.87 -3.08
C GLN A 413 14.87 5.80 -3.75
N ASP A 414 15.47 6.95 -4.09
CA ASP A 414 16.83 7.07 -4.62
C ASP A 414 17.93 6.90 -3.55
N GLY A 415 17.55 6.55 -2.31
CA GLY A 415 18.47 6.38 -1.18
C GLY A 415 18.91 7.67 -0.49
N GLY A 416 18.42 8.83 -0.91
CA GLY A 416 18.60 10.11 -0.23
C GLY A 416 17.51 10.35 0.83
N PHE A 417 17.31 11.61 1.21
CA PHE A 417 16.25 12.02 2.12
C PHE A 417 15.77 13.45 1.84
N PHE A 418 14.63 13.81 2.37
CA PHE A 418 14.13 15.18 2.35
C PHE A 418 13.92 15.72 3.76
N VAL A 419 13.96 17.02 3.89
CA VAL A 419 13.54 17.76 5.09
C VAL A 419 12.58 18.88 4.68
N LEU A 420 11.45 19.01 5.38
CA LEU A 420 10.46 20.06 5.15
C LEU A 420 10.14 20.76 6.45
N GLY A 421 9.99 22.05 6.37
CA GLY A 421 9.53 22.89 7.47
C GLY A 421 9.15 24.27 6.98
N TYR A 422 9.47 25.29 7.77
CA TYR A 422 9.30 26.68 7.34
C TYR A 422 10.58 27.48 7.49
N SER A 423 10.67 28.57 6.73
CA SER A 423 11.68 29.62 6.87
C SER A 423 11.05 30.99 6.89
N ALA A 424 11.53 31.83 7.79
CA ALA A 424 11.23 33.28 7.83
C ALA A 424 12.28 34.13 7.10
N SER A 425 13.37 33.49 6.62
CA SER A 425 14.50 34.18 5.98
C SER A 425 14.25 34.47 4.50
N LEU A 426 14.73 35.59 4.05
CA LEU A 426 15.00 35.86 2.63
C LEU A 426 16.25 35.07 2.21
N ILE A 427 16.75 35.27 0.97
CA ILE A 427 18.01 34.69 0.53
C ILE A 427 19.14 35.06 1.49
N SER A 428 19.61 34.12 2.26
CA SER A 428 20.70 34.25 3.23
C SER A 428 21.13 32.89 3.74
N GLY A 429 22.41 32.75 4.12
CA GLY A 429 22.92 31.47 4.59
C GLY A 429 22.80 30.38 3.51
N ASP A 430 22.20 29.27 3.85
CA ASP A 430 21.97 28.12 2.94
C ASP A 430 20.74 28.29 2.08
N LYS A 431 19.86 29.22 2.43
CA LYS A 431 18.65 29.49 1.65
C LYS A 431 18.95 30.29 0.39
N THR A 432 18.74 29.68 -0.77
CA THR A 432 19.06 30.31 -2.09
C THR A 432 17.84 30.91 -2.78
N GLU A 433 16.63 30.71 -2.25
CA GLU A 433 15.38 31.16 -2.86
C GLU A 433 14.67 32.21 -2.02
N VAL A 434 13.98 33.13 -2.69
CA VAL A 434 13.20 34.20 -2.05
C VAL A 434 11.85 33.67 -1.62
N GLY A 435 11.49 33.87 -0.35
CA GLY A 435 10.12 33.65 0.12
C GLY A 435 9.15 34.71 -0.42
N SER A 436 7.87 34.34 -0.52
CA SER A 436 6.77 35.19 -0.97
C SER A 436 6.09 35.94 0.18
N GLY A 437 6.21 35.43 1.41
CA GLY A 437 5.57 35.94 2.63
C GLY A 437 6.51 36.24 3.78
N SER A 438 5.96 36.24 4.98
CA SER A 438 6.72 36.43 6.22
C SER A 438 7.27 35.11 6.77
N ILE A 439 6.57 34.00 6.45
CA ILE A 439 6.93 32.64 6.75
C ILE A 439 6.42 31.81 5.57
N ASP A 440 7.32 31.08 4.94
CA ASP A 440 7.03 30.19 3.82
C ASP A 440 7.56 28.78 4.09
N GLY A 441 6.99 27.78 3.44
CA GLY A 441 7.53 26.42 3.44
C GLY A 441 8.93 26.40 2.84
N TRP A 442 9.83 25.64 3.45
CA TRP A 442 11.18 25.41 2.92
C TRP A 442 11.47 23.92 2.91
N MET A 443 11.63 23.38 1.72
CA MET A 443 11.91 21.97 1.48
C MET A 443 13.31 21.80 0.91
N LEU A 444 14.02 20.82 1.45
CA LEU A 444 15.37 20.43 1.04
C LEU A 444 15.34 18.96 0.66
N LYS A 445 15.88 18.62 -0.51
CA LYS A 445 16.16 17.24 -0.92
C LYS A 445 17.66 17.02 -0.91
N PHE A 446 18.09 15.92 -0.31
CA PHE A 446 19.48 15.52 -0.21
C PHE A 446 19.77 14.28 -1.03
N ASN A 447 20.94 14.26 -1.67
CA ASN A 447 21.47 13.06 -2.32
C ASN A 447 21.89 12.01 -1.28
N PRO A 448 22.02 10.72 -1.66
CA PRO A 448 22.57 9.69 -0.79
C PRO A 448 23.96 10.06 -0.24
N SER A 449 24.25 9.72 1.01
CA SER A 449 25.46 10.10 1.75
C SER A 449 26.73 9.29 1.40
N ASN A 450 26.83 8.72 0.18
CA ASN A 450 27.98 7.93 -0.23
C ASN A 450 28.84 8.68 -1.27
N CYS A 451 29.74 9.58 -0.82
CA CYS A 451 30.83 10.06 -1.66
C CYS A 451 32.14 9.40 -1.21
N ILE A 452 32.61 8.39 -1.96
CA ILE A 452 33.95 7.85 -1.82
C ILE A 452 34.84 8.60 -2.82
N SER A 453 35.89 9.28 -2.34
CA SER A 453 36.86 10.00 -3.17
C SER A 453 37.77 9.02 -3.96
N GLY A 454 37.52 8.83 -5.25
CA GLY A 454 38.28 7.99 -6.16
C GLY A 454 38.36 8.60 -7.57
N PRO A 455 39.09 8.04 -8.48
CA PRO A 455 38.95 8.40 -9.89
C PRO A 455 37.59 7.90 -10.37
N TYR A 456 36.81 8.82 -10.95
CA TYR A 456 35.52 8.53 -11.58
C TYR A 456 35.72 8.42 -13.08
N TYR A 457 34.94 7.55 -13.70
CA TYR A 457 34.96 7.27 -15.13
C TYR A 457 33.61 7.61 -15.74
N PHE A 458 33.59 8.18 -16.92
CA PHE A 458 32.35 8.57 -17.58
C PHE A 458 31.56 7.32 -17.96
N ASP A 459 30.38 7.26 -17.49
CA ASP A 459 29.37 6.21 -17.74
C ASP A 459 28.44 6.70 -18.85
N PHE A 460 28.73 6.25 -20.05
CA PHE A 460 28.03 6.73 -21.27
C PHE A 460 26.61 6.22 -21.39
N ASP A 461 26.33 5.06 -20.83
CA ASP A 461 25.06 4.35 -20.96
C ASP A 461 24.35 4.12 -19.62
N MET A 462 24.91 4.68 -18.53
CA MET A 462 24.33 4.74 -17.19
C MET A 462 24.16 3.37 -16.51
N ASP A 463 25.12 2.49 -16.66
CA ASP A 463 25.12 1.13 -16.10
C ASP A 463 25.97 0.96 -14.84
N ASN A 464 26.51 2.05 -14.30
CA ASN A 464 27.44 2.11 -13.19
C ASN A 464 28.83 1.46 -13.47
N ALA A 465 29.16 1.21 -14.72
CA ALA A 465 30.51 0.89 -15.15
C ALA A 465 31.04 2.00 -16.07
N GLY A 466 32.25 2.44 -15.87
CA GLY A 466 32.82 3.57 -16.61
C GLY A 466 33.85 3.17 -17.64
N ASP A 467 33.93 3.91 -18.75
CA ASP A 467 34.94 3.76 -19.79
C ASP A 467 36.30 4.15 -19.24
N VAL A 468 37.25 3.21 -19.22
CA VAL A 468 38.63 3.36 -18.72
C VAL A 468 39.35 4.55 -19.32
N THR A 469 38.96 5.04 -20.49
CA THR A 469 39.58 6.16 -21.19
C THR A 469 39.18 7.53 -20.67
N THR A 470 38.19 7.61 -19.78
CA THR A 470 37.55 8.86 -19.34
C THR A 470 37.81 9.27 -17.89
N ALA A 471 38.84 8.74 -17.24
CA ALA A 471 39.15 8.96 -15.82
C ALA A 471 39.16 10.45 -15.37
N PHE A 472 38.37 10.78 -14.33
CA PHE A 472 38.27 12.10 -13.72
C PHE A 472 38.20 12.01 -12.18
N ASN A 473 38.87 12.93 -11.47
CA ASN A 473 38.83 12.98 -10.00
C ASN A 473 37.92 14.12 -9.53
N ALA A 474 36.78 13.80 -8.93
CA ALA A 474 35.86 14.76 -8.33
C ALA A 474 35.14 14.19 -7.11
N CYS A 475 34.65 15.07 -6.25
CA CYS A 475 33.79 14.75 -5.12
C CYS A 475 32.30 14.99 -5.40
N GLU A 476 31.93 15.23 -6.65
CA GLU A 476 30.52 15.31 -7.10
C GLU A 476 30.34 14.27 -8.20
N LEU A 477 29.55 13.25 -7.90
CA LEU A 477 28.95 12.40 -8.92
C LEU A 477 27.91 13.24 -9.65
N THR A 478 28.29 13.83 -10.77
CA THR A 478 27.29 14.17 -11.76
C THR A 478 26.80 12.84 -12.38
N TYR A 479 25.53 12.73 -12.64
CA TYR A 479 24.73 11.61 -13.15
C TYR A 479 25.33 10.70 -14.28
N LEU A 480 26.56 10.96 -14.68
CA LEU A 480 27.27 10.31 -15.77
C LEU A 480 28.70 9.85 -15.40
N TYR A 481 29.06 9.72 -14.12
CA TYR A 481 30.39 9.27 -13.71
C TYR A 481 30.33 8.20 -12.63
N VAL A 482 31.14 7.15 -12.75
CA VAL A 482 31.21 6.01 -11.83
C VAL A 482 32.62 5.78 -11.32
N GLU A 483 32.81 4.99 -10.27
CA GLU A 483 34.09 4.76 -9.59
C GLU A 483 34.95 3.67 -10.22
N ASN A 484 34.41 2.89 -11.14
CA ASN A 484 35.12 1.79 -11.79
C ASN A 484 35.33 2.02 -13.29
N SER A 485 36.31 1.37 -13.86
CA SER A 485 36.70 1.50 -15.25
C SER A 485 36.56 0.17 -16.01
N ILE A 486 35.55 -0.61 -15.73
CA ILE A 486 35.46 -2.02 -16.17
C ILE A 486 34.33 -2.26 -17.19
N ASP A 487 33.79 -1.22 -17.76
CA ASP A 487 32.77 -1.30 -18.79
C ASP A 487 33.31 -1.98 -20.05
N CYS A 488 32.64 -3.07 -20.47
CA CYS A 488 32.97 -3.84 -21.68
C CYS A 488 32.16 -3.40 -22.89
N ASN A 489 31.10 -2.60 -22.71
CA ASN A 489 30.32 -1.99 -23.77
C ASN A 489 29.79 -0.61 -23.40
N PRO A 490 30.61 0.47 -23.50
CA PRO A 490 30.28 1.82 -23.05
C PRO A 490 29.04 2.48 -23.68
N LEU A 491 28.22 1.75 -24.38
CA LEU A 491 26.99 2.22 -25.04
C LEU A 491 25.77 1.33 -24.69
N ASN A 492 25.92 0.38 -23.77
CA ASN A 492 24.85 -0.53 -23.38
C ASN A 492 24.92 -0.84 -21.88
N SER A 493 24.14 -0.12 -21.11
CA SER A 493 24.03 -0.19 -19.64
C SER A 493 23.73 -1.58 -19.06
N ASN A 494 23.36 -2.54 -19.87
CA ASN A 494 23.13 -3.91 -19.45
C ASN A 494 24.33 -4.84 -19.69
N GLN A 495 25.46 -4.32 -20.10
CA GLN A 495 26.66 -5.10 -20.41
C GLN A 495 27.91 -4.53 -19.73
N ASN A 496 28.19 -4.94 -18.50
CA ASN A 496 29.40 -4.60 -17.75
C ASN A 496 29.78 -5.73 -16.79
N PRO A 497 31.07 -5.92 -16.44
CA PRO A 497 31.51 -7.01 -15.57
C PRO A 497 30.97 -7.00 -14.13
N LEU A 498 30.23 -5.99 -13.74
CA LEU A 498 29.53 -5.91 -12.45
C LEU A 498 28.01 -6.04 -12.62
N ALA A 499 27.51 -6.04 -13.86
CA ALA A 499 26.11 -6.26 -14.11
C ALA A 499 25.75 -7.66 -13.58
N PRO A 500 24.69 -7.79 -12.81
CA PRO A 500 24.10 -9.11 -12.61
C PRO A 500 23.63 -9.59 -13.98
N GLU A 501 23.75 -10.87 -14.26
CA GLU A 501 23.09 -11.42 -15.42
C GLU A 501 21.59 -11.07 -15.36
N VAL A 502 21.08 -10.51 -16.43
CA VAL A 502 19.67 -10.20 -16.61
C VAL A 502 19.17 -11.04 -17.77
N CYS A 503 18.02 -11.67 -17.61
CA CYS A 503 17.43 -12.56 -18.62
C CYS A 503 17.04 -11.84 -19.90
N ASP A 504 18.02 -11.51 -20.75
CA ASP A 504 17.76 -10.82 -22.01
C ASP A 504 18.45 -11.45 -23.24
N GLY A 505 19.09 -12.60 -23.04
CA GLY A 505 19.83 -13.32 -24.09
C GLY A 505 21.18 -12.68 -24.41
N ILE A 506 21.70 -11.82 -23.54
CA ILE A 506 22.98 -11.12 -23.67
C ILE A 506 23.88 -11.54 -22.50
N ASP A 507 25.15 -11.73 -22.72
CA ASP A 507 26.19 -11.85 -21.70
C ASP A 507 26.34 -10.47 -21.03
N ASN A 508 25.60 -10.27 -19.91
CA ASN A 508 25.55 -8.96 -19.26
C ASN A 508 26.80 -8.70 -18.41
N ASN A 509 27.36 -9.73 -17.79
CA ASN A 509 28.53 -9.62 -16.93
C ASN A 509 29.87 -9.81 -17.69
N CYS A 510 29.80 -10.04 -19.01
CA CYS A 510 30.97 -10.17 -19.90
C CYS A 510 31.96 -11.30 -19.53
N ASP A 511 31.51 -12.37 -18.93
CA ASP A 511 32.34 -13.50 -18.56
C ASP A 511 32.42 -14.58 -19.65
N GLY A 512 31.62 -14.42 -20.71
CA GLY A 512 31.58 -15.31 -21.91
C GLY A 512 30.45 -16.35 -21.86
N LEU A 513 29.58 -16.31 -20.85
CA LEU A 513 28.37 -17.07 -20.78
C LEU A 513 27.17 -16.13 -20.98
N ILE A 514 26.00 -16.66 -21.29
CA ILE A 514 24.78 -15.85 -21.52
C ILE A 514 23.74 -16.27 -20.50
N ASP A 515 23.22 -15.33 -19.71
CA ASP A 515 22.14 -15.53 -18.73
C ASP A 515 22.46 -16.64 -17.66
N GLU A 516 23.72 -16.86 -17.27
CA GLU A 516 24.06 -17.90 -16.29
C GLU A 516 23.89 -17.43 -14.85
N GLY A 517 23.64 -18.39 -13.97
CA GLY A 517 23.60 -18.16 -12.51
C GLY A 517 22.29 -17.59 -11.98
N ILE A 518 21.34 -17.30 -12.83
CA ILE A 518 20.03 -16.79 -12.44
C ILE A 518 18.99 -17.91 -12.53
N PHE A 519 18.36 -18.22 -11.41
CA PHE A 519 17.26 -19.20 -11.36
C PHE A 519 16.04 -18.58 -12.06
N GLY A 520 15.57 -19.18 -13.15
CA GLY A 520 14.37 -18.73 -13.86
C GLY A 520 14.60 -17.74 -15.01
N CYS A 521 15.83 -17.58 -15.46
CA CYS A 521 16.17 -16.73 -16.60
C CYS A 521 15.84 -17.39 -17.93
N ASN A 522 14.59 -17.28 -18.31
CA ASN A 522 14.21 -17.33 -19.71
C ASN A 522 13.35 -16.07 -19.94
N PRO A 523 13.69 -15.18 -20.86
CA PRO A 523 12.79 -14.09 -21.19
C PRO A 523 11.44 -14.69 -21.56
N GLY A 524 10.37 -14.11 -21.07
CA GLY A 524 9.02 -14.54 -21.46
C GLY A 524 8.89 -14.48 -22.99
N PRO A 525 7.94 -15.21 -23.57
CA PRO A 525 7.75 -15.21 -25.01
C PRO A 525 7.45 -13.79 -25.51
N ASP A 526 7.95 -13.46 -26.70
CA ASP A 526 7.67 -12.19 -27.35
C ASP A 526 6.18 -11.98 -27.56
N VAL A 527 5.72 -10.74 -27.43
CA VAL A 527 4.35 -10.35 -27.77
C VAL A 527 4.19 -10.39 -29.29
N ILE A 528 3.43 -11.36 -29.77
CA ILE A 528 3.18 -11.54 -31.20
C ILE A 528 2.29 -10.41 -31.76
N TRP A 529 1.24 -10.06 -31.01
CA TRP A 529 0.35 -8.93 -31.29
C TRP A 529 -0.33 -8.47 -30.00
N GLN A 530 -0.77 -7.21 -30.02
CA GLN A 530 -1.62 -6.64 -28.97
C GLN A 530 -2.73 -5.80 -29.60
N ASN A 531 -3.89 -5.74 -28.94
CA ASN A 531 -5.02 -4.97 -29.42
C ASN A 531 -5.76 -4.34 -28.24
N THR A 532 -6.05 -3.05 -28.32
CA THR A 532 -6.89 -2.34 -27.36
C THR A 532 -8.29 -2.23 -27.96
N ILE A 533 -9.28 -2.82 -27.27
CA ILE A 533 -10.67 -2.92 -27.76
C ILE A 533 -11.57 -2.19 -26.76
N GLY A 534 -12.23 -1.11 -27.20
CA GLY A 534 -13.08 -0.32 -26.30
C GLY A 534 -13.92 0.74 -26.98
N GLY A 535 -14.82 1.32 -26.23
CA GLY A 535 -15.61 2.52 -26.57
C GLY A 535 -15.04 3.77 -25.87
N VAL A 536 -15.89 4.77 -25.59
CA VAL A 536 -15.48 6.03 -24.91
C VAL A 536 -15.81 6.06 -23.43
N GLU A 537 -16.63 5.14 -22.95
CA GLU A 537 -16.94 4.97 -21.51
C GLU A 537 -16.22 3.72 -21.01
N SER A 538 -16.61 3.21 -19.84
CA SER A 538 -15.93 2.04 -19.24
C SER A 538 -16.25 0.74 -19.99
N ASP A 539 -15.22 0.05 -20.38
CA ASP A 539 -15.27 -1.28 -20.97
C ASP A 539 -14.30 -2.20 -20.22
N ASN A 540 -14.83 -3.06 -19.34
CA ASN A 540 -14.03 -3.91 -18.48
C ASN A 540 -14.07 -5.35 -18.97
N ILE A 541 -12.95 -5.89 -19.42
CA ILE A 541 -12.85 -7.30 -19.80
C ILE A 541 -13.10 -8.17 -18.55
N ALA A 542 -13.93 -9.20 -18.73
CA ALA A 542 -14.22 -10.18 -17.67
C ALA A 542 -13.57 -11.53 -17.97
N ASP A 543 -13.48 -11.94 -19.25
CA ASP A 543 -12.95 -13.24 -19.64
C ASP A 543 -12.52 -13.29 -21.11
N ILE A 544 -11.54 -14.16 -21.45
CA ILE A 544 -11.07 -14.42 -22.82
C ILE A 544 -10.62 -15.85 -22.97
N HIS A 545 -11.00 -16.51 -24.09
CA HIS A 545 -10.62 -17.89 -24.40
C HIS A 545 -10.25 -18.08 -25.88
N PRO A 546 -9.31 -18.99 -26.19
CA PRO A 546 -9.08 -19.41 -27.57
C PRO A 546 -10.26 -20.22 -28.11
N THR A 547 -10.48 -20.16 -29.40
CA THR A 547 -11.56 -20.88 -30.09
C THR A 547 -11.00 -21.89 -31.10
N SER A 548 -11.79 -22.90 -31.42
CA SER A 548 -11.36 -24.04 -32.26
C SER A 548 -10.98 -23.66 -33.71
N ASP A 549 -11.35 -22.47 -34.15
CA ASP A 549 -10.98 -21.90 -35.46
C ASP A 549 -9.63 -21.14 -35.44
N GLY A 550 -8.91 -21.18 -34.32
CA GLY A 550 -7.65 -20.47 -34.10
C GLY A 550 -7.78 -19.02 -33.70
N GLY A 551 -9.00 -18.50 -33.56
CA GLY A 551 -9.27 -17.15 -33.08
C GLY A 551 -9.58 -17.13 -31.58
N TYR A 552 -10.24 -16.05 -31.10
CA TYR A 552 -10.51 -15.85 -29.67
C TYR A 552 -11.94 -15.30 -29.46
N ILE A 553 -12.51 -15.65 -28.32
CA ILE A 553 -13.77 -15.11 -27.83
C ILE A 553 -13.53 -14.41 -26.51
N LEU A 554 -14.02 -13.17 -26.37
CA LEU A 554 -13.95 -12.41 -25.11
C LEU A 554 -15.31 -11.85 -24.72
N ILE A 555 -15.47 -11.57 -23.44
CA ILE A 555 -16.63 -10.89 -22.89
C ILE A 555 -16.17 -9.74 -21.97
N ALA A 556 -16.83 -8.60 -22.09
CA ALA A 556 -16.59 -7.41 -21.27
C ALA A 556 -17.91 -6.85 -20.74
N GLY A 557 -17.88 -6.22 -19.58
CA GLY A 557 -18.95 -5.35 -19.11
C GLY A 557 -18.74 -3.96 -19.70
N SER A 558 -19.75 -3.44 -20.42
CA SER A 558 -19.62 -2.18 -21.13
C SER A 558 -20.83 -1.28 -20.90
N ASP A 559 -20.58 -0.02 -20.53
CA ASP A 559 -21.57 1.06 -20.51
C ASP A 559 -21.44 2.02 -21.72
N SER A 560 -20.48 1.76 -22.61
CA SER A 560 -20.29 2.54 -23.83
C SER A 560 -21.46 2.40 -24.81
N ASP A 561 -21.88 3.50 -25.38
CA ASP A 561 -22.68 3.52 -26.62
C ASP A 561 -21.78 3.26 -27.84
N ILE A 562 -22.36 3.34 -29.04
CA ILE A 562 -21.61 3.19 -30.31
C ILE A 562 -20.46 4.20 -30.34
N SER A 563 -19.24 3.71 -30.14
CA SER A 563 -17.98 4.49 -30.13
C SER A 563 -16.78 3.58 -30.15
N GLY A 564 -15.62 4.07 -30.62
CA GLY A 564 -14.42 3.24 -30.72
C GLY A 564 -14.70 2.00 -31.54
N ASP A 565 -14.44 0.83 -30.97
CA ASP A 565 -14.66 -0.47 -31.62
C ASP A 565 -16.10 -0.98 -31.44
N LYS A 566 -16.87 -0.40 -30.52
CA LYS A 566 -18.22 -0.87 -30.21
C LYS A 566 -19.25 -0.42 -31.28
N ASN A 567 -19.99 -1.36 -31.84
CA ASN A 567 -20.91 -1.11 -32.97
C ASN A 567 -22.39 -1.08 -32.58
N ALA A 568 -22.73 -1.25 -31.30
CA ALA A 568 -24.10 -1.22 -30.77
C ALA A 568 -24.14 -0.46 -29.42
N ASN A 569 -25.25 0.27 -29.21
CA ASN A 569 -25.48 0.96 -27.93
C ASN A 569 -25.71 -0.01 -26.81
N SER A 570 -25.34 0.35 -25.59
CA SER A 570 -25.80 -0.29 -24.36
C SER A 570 -27.30 -0.13 -24.19
N LYS A 571 -27.94 -1.09 -23.56
CA LYS A 571 -29.41 -1.17 -23.38
C LYS A 571 -29.85 -0.77 -21.98
N GLY A 572 -28.90 -0.78 -21.06
CA GLY A 572 -29.02 -0.39 -19.66
C GLY A 572 -27.85 0.48 -19.22
N ALA A 573 -27.35 0.23 -18.03
CA ALA A 573 -26.12 0.82 -17.56
C ALA A 573 -24.92 -0.02 -18.05
N ILE A 574 -24.68 -1.19 -17.49
CA ILE A 574 -23.64 -2.10 -17.95
C ILE A 574 -24.31 -3.30 -18.63
N ASP A 575 -23.82 -3.67 -19.81
CA ASP A 575 -24.31 -4.81 -20.59
C ASP A 575 -23.14 -5.76 -20.95
N TYR A 576 -23.44 -7.02 -21.25
CA TYR A 576 -22.51 -7.97 -21.81
C TYR A 576 -22.09 -7.50 -23.22
N TRP A 577 -20.82 -7.20 -23.42
CA TRP A 577 -20.24 -6.98 -24.73
C TRP A 577 -19.36 -8.17 -25.11
N ILE A 578 -19.81 -8.95 -26.07
CA ILE A 578 -19.16 -10.18 -26.53
C ILE A 578 -18.48 -9.89 -27.86
N VAL A 579 -17.19 -10.19 -27.98
CA VAL A 579 -16.38 -9.93 -29.16
C VAL A 579 -15.66 -11.19 -29.60
N LYS A 580 -15.81 -11.57 -30.85
CA LYS A 580 -15.08 -12.68 -31.49
C LYS A 580 -13.94 -12.09 -32.33
N LEU A 581 -12.75 -12.57 -32.12
CA LEU A 581 -11.53 -12.20 -32.85
C LEU A 581 -11.07 -13.34 -33.76
N ASP A 582 -10.39 -12.99 -34.86
CA ASP A 582 -9.63 -13.94 -35.66
C ASP A 582 -8.27 -14.26 -35.00
N ALA A 583 -7.44 -15.10 -35.63
CA ALA A 583 -6.15 -15.53 -35.10
C ALA A 583 -5.10 -14.43 -34.96
N ILE A 584 -5.29 -13.28 -35.60
CA ILE A 584 -4.39 -12.12 -35.53
C ILE A 584 -5.04 -10.93 -34.81
N GLY A 585 -6.12 -11.18 -34.05
CA GLY A 585 -6.74 -10.19 -33.16
C GLY A 585 -7.75 -9.25 -33.79
N ASN A 586 -8.16 -9.38 -35.06
CA ASN A 586 -9.17 -8.54 -35.64
C ASN A 586 -10.57 -8.97 -35.22
N ILE A 587 -11.48 -8.02 -35.00
CA ILE A 587 -12.88 -8.28 -34.67
C ILE A 587 -13.59 -8.88 -35.89
N THR A 588 -14.10 -10.12 -35.74
CA THR A 588 -14.91 -10.79 -36.78
C THR A 588 -16.39 -10.51 -36.59
N TRP A 589 -16.88 -10.52 -35.37
CA TRP A 589 -18.20 -10.08 -34.98
C TRP A 589 -18.25 -9.64 -33.51
N GLN A 590 -19.27 -8.90 -33.15
CA GLN A 590 -19.51 -8.48 -31.77
C GLN A 590 -21.01 -8.36 -31.49
N LYS A 591 -21.39 -8.51 -30.21
CA LYS A 591 -22.76 -8.43 -29.71
C LYS A 591 -22.82 -7.67 -28.40
N THR A 592 -23.76 -6.74 -28.27
CA THR A 592 -24.15 -6.15 -26.99
C THR A 592 -25.47 -6.77 -26.55
N ILE A 593 -25.45 -7.50 -25.42
CA ILE A 593 -26.58 -8.25 -24.89
C ILE A 593 -26.86 -7.78 -23.46
N GLY A 594 -28.05 -7.22 -23.23
CA GLY A 594 -28.41 -6.68 -21.92
C GLY A 594 -29.87 -6.30 -21.79
N GLY A 595 -30.22 -5.87 -20.58
CA GLY A 595 -31.51 -5.33 -20.21
C GLY A 595 -31.45 -3.86 -19.80
N SER A 596 -32.37 -3.35 -18.99
CA SER A 596 -32.42 -1.95 -18.60
C SER A 596 -31.68 -1.62 -17.29
N GLY A 597 -31.15 -2.61 -16.59
CA GLY A 597 -30.38 -2.47 -15.38
C GLY A 597 -28.88 -2.70 -15.60
N ASN A 598 -28.19 -3.18 -14.61
CA ASN A 598 -26.82 -3.65 -14.74
C ASN A 598 -26.81 -5.14 -15.05
N ASP A 599 -26.05 -5.50 -16.05
CA ASP A 599 -25.81 -6.85 -16.47
C ASP A 599 -24.28 -7.09 -16.49
N TRP A 600 -23.78 -7.75 -15.46
CA TRP A 600 -22.34 -7.94 -15.26
C TRP A 600 -21.87 -9.29 -15.77
N PRO A 601 -21.07 -9.37 -16.83
CA PRO A 601 -20.48 -10.64 -17.27
C PRO A 601 -19.38 -11.10 -16.31
N LYS A 602 -19.14 -12.41 -16.31
CA LYS A 602 -18.06 -13.05 -15.53
C LYS A 602 -17.24 -14.03 -16.36
N CYS A 603 -17.87 -14.78 -17.26
CA CYS A 603 -17.22 -15.85 -17.99
C CYS A 603 -17.84 -16.08 -19.35
N ILE A 604 -17.02 -16.55 -20.30
CA ILE A 604 -17.44 -17.00 -21.62
C ILE A 604 -16.55 -18.14 -22.09
N SER A 605 -17.09 -19.16 -22.74
CA SER A 605 -16.28 -20.19 -23.39
C SER A 605 -16.98 -20.74 -24.64
N GLN A 606 -16.20 -21.28 -25.58
CA GLN A 606 -16.74 -21.99 -26.72
C GLN A 606 -17.29 -23.36 -26.30
N THR A 607 -18.46 -23.72 -26.80
CA THR A 607 -19.08 -25.01 -26.55
C THR A 607 -18.75 -26.03 -27.65
N THR A 608 -18.88 -27.29 -27.35
CA THR A 608 -18.51 -28.43 -28.29
C THR A 608 -19.30 -28.45 -29.58
N ASP A 609 -20.46 -27.74 -29.65
CA ASP A 609 -21.27 -27.56 -30.86
C ASP A 609 -20.77 -26.36 -31.71
N GLY A 610 -19.70 -25.71 -31.34
CA GLY A 610 -19.12 -24.54 -32.01
C GLY A 610 -19.78 -23.19 -31.64
N GLY A 611 -20.82 -23.20 -30.80
CA GLY A 611 -21.41 -22.00 -30.21
C GLY A 611 -20.66 -21.51 -28.97
N TYR A 612 -21.31 -20.70 -28.13
CA TYR A 612 -20.69 -20.14 -26.92
C TYR A 612 -21.65 -20.18 -25.73
N ILE A 613 -21.10 -20.35 -24.54
CA ILE A 613 -21.83 -20.16 -23.29
C ILE A 613 -21.24 -18.97 -22.54
N ALA A 614 -22.10 -18.02 -22.13
CA ALA A 614 -21.73 -16.83 -21.38
C ALA A 614 -22.54 -16.76 -20.08
N GLY A 615 -21.90 -16.27 -19.02
CA GLY A 615 -22.54 -16.18 -17.71
C GLY A 615 -22.06 -15.00 -16.90
N GLY A 616 -22.91 -14.59 -15.95
CA GLY A 616 -22.66 -13.53 -15.00
C GLY A 616 -23.89 -13.29 -14.16
N TYR A 617 -24.17 -12.06 -13.77
CA TYR A 617 -25.38 -11.74 -13.00
C TYR A 617 -26.03 -10.46 -13.50
N SER A 618 -27.34 -10.32 -13.23
CA SER A 618 -28.16 -9.26 -13.78
C SER A 618 -29.20 -8.77 -12.78
N SER A 619 -29.34 -7.45 -12.67
CA SER A 619 -30.42 -6.78 -11.94
C SER A 619 -31.59 -6.37 -12.86
N SER A 620 -31.48 -6.68 -14.16
CA SER A 620 -32.48 -6.27 -15.15
C SER A 620 -33.80 -7.01 -15.00
N GLY A 621 -34.91 -6.27 -15.17
CA GLY A 621 -36.21 -6.86 -15.46
C GLY A 621 -36.29 -7.36 -16.90
N ILE A 622 -37.48 -7.78 -17.35
CA ILE A 622 -37.71 -8.12 -18.77
C ILE A 622 -37.57 -6.87 -19.60
N SER A 623 -36.45 -6.75 -20.33
CA SER A 623 -36.13 -5.58 -21.16
C SER A 623 -34.93 -5.89 -22.06
N GLY A 624 -34.76 -5.14 -23.15
CA GLY A 624 -33.67 -5.39 -24.10
C GLY A 624 -33.71 -6.82 -24.66
N ASP A 625 -32.63 -7.58 -24.44
CA ASP A 625 -32.56 -8.99 -24.84
C ASP A 625 -33.03 -9.94 -23.73
N LYS A 626 -33.13 -9.45 -22.51
CA LYS A 626 -33.50 -10.28 -21.35
C LYS A 626 -34.99 -10.62 -21.36
N ASN A 627 -35.32 -11.89 -21.43
CA ASN A 627 -36.69 -12.38 -21.54
C ASN A 627 -37.30 -12.86 -20.21
N GLU A 628 -36.48 -12.90 -19.15
CA GLU A 628 -36.90 -13.27 -17.79
C GLU A 628 -36.47 -12.19 -16.82
N ALA A 629 -37.30 -11.82 -15.85
CA ALA A 629 -36.94 -10.83 -14.85
C ALA A 629 -36.09 -11.44 -13.74
N SER A 630 -35.15 -10.67 -13.18
CA SER A 630 -34.52 -11.04 -11.91
C SER A 630 -35.55 -11.14 -10.81
N LEU A 631 -35.37 -12.12 -9.90
CA LEU A 631 -36.35 -12.51 -8.86
C LEU A 631 -36.07 -11.78 -7.54
N GLY A 632 -34.86 -11.33 -7.33
CA GLY A 632 -34.42 -10.62 -6.14
C GLY A 632 -33.64 -9.35 -6.45
N GLY A 633 -32.38 -9.31 -6.04
CA GLY A 633 -31.41 -8.30 -6.45
C GLY A 633 -30.80 -8.65 -7.79
N ASP A 634 -29.49 -8.92 -7.78
CA ASP A 634 -28.81 -9.55 -8.92
C ASP A 634 -29.07 -11.05 -8.90
N ASP A 635 -29.32 -11.65 -10.05
CA ASP A 635 -29.48 -13.10 -10.22
C ASP A 635 -28.54 -13.61 -11.31
N PHE A 636 -28.17 -14.89 -11.27
CA PHE A 636 -27.41 -15.54 -12.33
C PHE A 636 -28.12 -15.35 -13.66
N TRP A 637 -27.40 -14.83 -14.66
CA TRP A 637 -27.88 -14.76 -16.03
C TRP A 637 -26.96 -15.52 -16.95
N ILE A 638 -27.47 -16.61 -17.51
CA ILE A 638 -26.74 -17.56 -18.36
C ILE A 638 -27.30 -17.52 -19.75
N ILE A 639 -26.45 -17.41 -20.76
CA ILE A 639 -26.82 -17.22 -22.16
C ILE A 639 -26.03 -18.21 -23.03
N LYS A 640 -26.73 -19.07 -23.77
CA LYS A 640 -26.17 -19.91 -24.82
C LYS A 640 -26.33 -19.21 -26.16
N LEU A 641 -25.24 -19.15 -26.91
CA LEU A 641 -25.16 -18.54 -28.23
C LEU A 641 -24.81 -19.58 -29.29
N ASP A 642 -25.29 -19.38 -30.51
CA ASP A 642 -24.81 -20.09 -31.69
C ASP A 642 -23.41 -19.62 -32.10
N ALA A 643 -22.82 -20.23 -33.13
CA ALA A 643 -21.50 -19.87 -33.64
C ALA A 643 -21.41 -18.43 -34.23
N LEU A 644 -22.54 -17.81 -34.51
CA LEU A 644 -22.66 -16.44 -35.06
C LEU A 644 -23.00 -15.43 -33.93
N GLY A 645 -23.03 -15.85 -32.68
CA GLY A 645 -23.35 -15.02 -31.53
C GLY A 645 -24.84 -14.71 -31.36
N ASN A 646 -25.76 -15.43 -31.96
CA ASN A 646 -27.19 -15.26 -31.71
C ASN A 646 -27.62 -16.09 -30.51
N ILE A 647 -28.54 -15.54 -29.67
CA ILE A 647 -29.05 -16.22 -28.49
C ILE A 647 -29.87 -17.44 -28.92
N GLU A 648 -29.46 -18.63 -28.49
CA GLU A 648 -30.22 -19.89 -28.63
C GLU A 648 -31.18 -20.03 -27.45
N TRP A 649 -30.70 -19.85 -26.23
CA TRP A 649 -31.49 -19.81 -25.03
C TRP A 649 -30.82 -18.95 -23.95
N GLN A 650 -31.59 -18.52 -22.98
CA GLN A 650 -31.11 -17.77 -21.82
C GLN A 650 -31.94 -18.14 -20.60
N ASN A 651 -31.32 -18.11 -19.42
CA ASN A 651 -31.97 -18.37 -18.16
C ASN A 651 -31.56 -17.34 -17.11
N THR A 652 -32.55 -16.83 -16.36
CA THR A 652 -32.33 -16.08 -15.12
C THR A 652 -32.61 -16.98 -13.96
N ILE A 653 -31.61 -17.26 -13.13
CA ILE A 653 -31.70 -18.26 -12.05
C ILE A 653 -31.32 -17.60 -10.72
N GLY A 654 -32.27 -17.50 -9.80
CA GLY A 654 -32.01 -16.85 -8.53
C GLY A 654 -33.10 -17.05 -7.48
N GLY A 655 -32.96 -16.26 -6.41
CA GLY A 655 -33.91 -16.27 -5.31
C GLY A 655 -34.40 -14.86 -4.99
N ASN A 656 -34.75 -14.58 -3.73
CA ASN A 656 -35.33 -13.31 -3.31
C ASN A 656 -34.28 -12.27 -2.83
N SER A 657 -33.02 -12.54 -2.99
CA SER A 657 -31.91 -11.67 -2.63
C SER A 657 -30.89 -11.60 -3.79
N THR A 658 -29.65 -11.24 -3.52
CA THR A 658 -28.59 -11.19 -4.52
C THR A 658 -27.94 -12.57 -4.69
N ASP A 659 -27.82 -13.00 -5.94
CA ASP A 659 -27.19 -14.22 -6.37
C ASP A 659 -26.16 -13.89 -7.48
N LEU A 660 -24.87 -14.13 -7.23
CA LEU A 660 -23.76 -13.69 -8.08
C LEU A 660 -23.04 -14.91 -8.69
N LEU A 661 -23.17 -15.11 -9.99
CA LEU A 661 -22.43 -16.14 -10.72
C LEU A 661 -20.98 -15.68 -10.94
N ASN A 662 -20.01 -16.54 -10.63
CA ASN A 662 -18.58 -16.27 -10.81
C ASN A 662 -17.92 -17.16 -11.87
N ASP A 663 -18.37 -18.43 -12.02
CA ASP A 663 -17.77 -19.35 -13.00
C ASP A 663 -18.84 -20.26 -13.64
N LEU A 664 -18.63 -20.61 -14.92
CA LEU A 664 -19.53 -21.43 -15.73
C LEU A 664 -18.75 -22.22 -16.79
N ASN A 665 -18.90 -23.53 -16.79
CA ASN A 665 -18.20 -24.40 -17.72
C ASN A 665 -19.12 -25.44 -18.34
N GLN A 666 -18.86 -25.80 -19.61
CA GLN A 666 -19.52 -26.94 -20.24
C GLN A 666 -19.02 -28.26 -19.62
N THR A 667 -19.89 -29.19 -19.39
CA THR A 667 -19.60 -30.54 -18.86
C THR A 667 -19.52 -31.58 -19.96
N LEU A 668 -18.86 -32.72 -19.68
CA LEU A 668 -18.65 -33.82 -20.66
C LEU A 668 -19.94 -34.42 -21.22
N ASP A 669 -21.07 -34.30 -20.51
CA ASP A 669 -22.38 -34.74 -20.94
C ASP A 669 -23.10 -33.71 -21.85
N GLY A 670 -22.42 -32.62 -22.20
CA GLY A 670 -22.96 -31.51 -23.01
C GLY A 670 -23.83 -30.50 -22.22
N GLY A 671 -24.01 -30.71 -20.92
CA GLY A 671 -24.66 -29.75 -20.02
C GLY A 671 -23.67 -28.72 -19.50
N PHE A 672 -23.99 -28.07 -18.36
CA PHE A 672 -23.15 -27.00 -17.79
C PHE A 672 -23.08 -27.12 -16.27
N ILE A 673 -21.95 -26.74 -15.70
CA ILE A 673 -21.77 -26.50 -14.27
C ILE A 673 -21.55 -25.02 -14.03
N ALA A 674 -22.36 -24.42 -13.14
CA ALA A 674 -22.29 -23.02 -12.75
C ALA A 674 -22.06 -22.90 -11.25
N GLY A 675 -21.26 -21.94 -10.85
CA GLY A 675 -20.95 -21.69 -9.45
C GLY A 675 -20.85 -20.20 -9.15
N GLY A 676 -21.20 -19.85 -7.94
CA GLY A 676 -21.11 -18.47 -7.47
C GLY A 676 -21.53 -18.34 -6.02
N SER A 677 -21.88 -17.16 -5.58
CA SER A 677 -22.33 -16.89 -4.22
C SER A 677 -23.78 -16.44 -4.16
N SER A 678 -24.47 -16.77 -3.07
CA SER A 678 -25.89 -16.49 -2.91
C SER A 678 -26.23 -16.00 -1.50
N PHE A 679 -26.96 -14.91 -1.44
CA PHE A 679 -27.59 -14.39 -0.22
C PHE A 679 -29.04 -14.86 -0.07
N SER A 680 -29.58 -15.56 -1.06
CA SER A 680 -30.96 -16.02 -1.07
C SER A 680 -31.19 -17.24 -0.19
N GLY A 681 -32.24 -17.21 0.62
CA GLY A 681 -32.80 -18.41 1.24
C GLY A 681 -33.52 -19.28 0.21
N ILE A 682 -34.26 -20.28 0.67
CA ILE A 682 -35.15 -21.09 -0.22
C ILE A 682 -36.22 -20.18 -0.80
N SER A 683 -36.10 -19.80 -2.06
CA SER A 683 -37.00 -18.91 -2.78
C SER A 683 -36.66 -18.91 -4.28
N GLY A 684 -37.65 -18.54 -5.14
CA GLY A 684 -37.44 -18.58 -6.58
C GLY A 684 -36.98 -19.95 -7.06
N ASP A 685 -35.87 -20.00 -7.79
CA ASP A 685 -35.32 -21.26 -8.30
C ASP A 685 -34.42 -21.97 -7.25
N LYS A 686 -34.07 -21.28 -6.18
CA LYS A 686 -33.21 -21.82 -5.13
C LYS A 686 -34.00 -22.72 -4.17
N THR A 687 -33.65 -23.99 -4.17
CA THR A 687 -34.31 -25.00 -3.31
C THR A 687 -33.44 -25.39 -2.11
N THR A 688 -32.20 -24.91 -2.02
CA THR A 688 -31.27 -25.19 -0.94
C THR A 688 -31.17 -24.01 0.03
N PRO A 689 -31.07 -24.25 1.36
CA PRO A 689 -30.99 -23.16 2.32
C PRO A 689 -29.62 -22.49 2.34
N ASN A 690 -29.58 -21.21 2.73
CA ASN A 690 -28.36 -20.47 3.06
C ASN A 690 -28.29 -20.20 4.56
N ALA A 691 -27.06 -19.91 5.03
CA ALA A 691 -26.79 -19.40 6.37
C ALA A 691 -26.44 -17.89 6.35
N ALA A 692 -25.61 -17.46 5.41
CA ALA A 692 -25.20 -16.06 5.20
C ALA A 692 -25.05 -15.80 3.69
N ASN A 693 -23.86 -15.45 3.20
CA ASN A 693 -23.51 -15.54 1.78
C ASN A 693 -22.75 -16.86 1.59
N ASP A 694 -23.36 -17.80 0.93
CA ASP A 694 -22.82 -19.16 0.76
C ASP A 694 -22.58 -19.50 -0.71
N GLY A 695 -21.64 -20.40 -0.97
CA GLY A 695 -21.44 -20.95 -2.30
C GLY A 695 -22.70 -21.63 -2.83
N TRP A 696 -23.10 -21.34 -4.07
CA TRP A 696 -24.23 -21.98 -4.74
C TRP A 696 -23.80 -22.58 -6.07
N ILE A 697 -24.03 -23.86 -6.24
CA ILE A 697 -23.65 -24.67 -7.41
C ILE A 697 -24.90 -25.16 -8.11
N LEU A 698 -24.90 -25.04 -9.44
CA LEU A 698 -25.97 -25.51 -10.32
C LEU A 698 -25.40 -26.44 -11.38
N LYS A 699 -25.93 -27.65 -11.53
CA LYS A 699 -25.73 -28.45 -12.73
C LYS A 699 -26.93 -28.28 -13.65
N LEU A 700 -26.66 -27.88 -14.88
CA LEU A 700 -27.66 -27.68 -15.92
C LEU A 700 -27.48 -28.72 -17.01
N ASN A 701 -28.60 -29.15 -17.64
CA ASN A 701 -28.52 -29.95 -18.86
C ASN A 701 -28.20 -29.06 -20.08
N ALA A 702 -28.02 -29.63 -21.26
CA ALA A 702 -27.69 -28.94 -22.51
C ALA A 702 -28.72 -27.86 -22.92
N THR A 703 -29.97 -27.93 -22.43
CA THR A 703 -31.01 -26.93 -22.69
C THR A 703 -31.13 -25.85 -21.60
N GLY A 704 -30.16 -25.80 -20.66
CA GLY A 704 -30.12 -24.84 -19.56
C GLY A 704 -31.01 -25.17 -18.37
N SER A 705 -31.78 -26.29 -18.35
CA SER A 705 -32.64 -26.65 -17.21
C SER A 705 -31.81 -27.19 -16.05
N ILE A 706 -32.17 -26.83 -14.82
CA ILE A 706 -31.48 -27.29 -13.60
C ILE A 706 -31.71 -28.78 -13.41
N GLU A 707 -30.64 -29.58 -13.38
CA GLU A 707 -30.66 -31.01 -13.03
C GLU A 707 -30.56 -31.22 -11.52
N TRP A 708 -29.60 -30.52 -10.90
CA TRP A 708 -29.47 -30.49 -9.46
C TRP A 708 -28.80 -29.17 -9.02
N GLN A 709 -28.94 -28.83 -7.74
CA GLN A 709 -28.34 -27.69 -7.12
C GLN A 709 -27.82 -28.01 -5.72
N LYS A 710 -26.76 -27.30 -5.30
CA LYS A 710 -26.11 -27.49 -4.01
C LYS A 710 -25.68 -26.17 -3.43
N SER A 711 -26.04 -25.90 -2.16
CA SER A 711 -25.33 -24.85 -1.40
C SER A 711 -24.17 -25.46 -0.64
N ILE A 712 -23.02 -24.82 -0.66
CA ILE A 712 -21.84 -25.12 0.14
C ILE A 712 -21.75 -24.07 1.23
N ARG A 713 -21.96 -24.47 2.49
CA ARG A 713 -22.31 -23.56 3.59
C ARG A 713 -21.37 -23.69 4.77
N GLY A 714 -20.88 -22.57 5.24
CA GLY A 714 -20.37 -22.42 6.59
C GLY A 714 -21.36 -21.69 7.51
N ASN A 715 -20.84 -21.02 8.52
CA ASN A 715 -21.64 -20.23 9.45
C ASN A 715 -21.47 -18.71 9.28
N LEU A 716 -20.62 -18.29 8.38
CA LEU A 716 -20.34 -16.90 7.98
C LEU A 716 -20.31 -16.80 6.46
N PHE A 717 -19.48 -15.90 5.90
CA PHE A 717 -19.37 -15.73 4.45
C PHE A 717 -18.49 -16.82 3.82
N ASP A 718 -19.01 -17.44 2.77
CA ASP A 718 -18.36 -18.49 2.00
C ASP A 718 -18.56 -18.20 0.51
N ILE A 719 -17.58 -17.63 -0.14
CA ILE A 719 -17.67 -17.13 -1.51
C ILE A 719 -17.06 -18.15 -2.45
N LEU A 720 -17.86 -18.71 -3.35
CA LEU A 720 -17.41 -19.60 -4.39
C LEU A 720 -16.97 -18.78 -5.61
N ASP A 721 -15.71 -18.88 -5.96
CA ASP A 721 -15.14 -18.14 -7.07
C ASP A 721 -14.95 -18.98 -8.32
N ASN A 722 -14.56 -20.25 -8.16
CA ASN A 722 -14.26 -21.12 -9.30
C ASN A 722 -14.83 -22.54 -9.14
N ILE A 723 -15.29 -23.15 -10.24
CA ILE A 723 -15.77 -24.54 -10.27
C ILE A 723 -15.45 -25.20 -11.61
N LYS A 724 -14.85 -26.38 -11.58
CA LYS A 724 -14.49 -27.14 -12.79
C LYS A 724 -14.95 -28.59 -12.68
N GLN A 725 -15.33 -29.19 -13.81
CA GLN A 725 -15.53 -30.62 -13.87
C GLN A 725 -14.19 -31.34 -13.83
N THR A 726 -14.11 -32.43 -13.09
CA THR A 726 -12.91 -33.28 -12.97
C THR A 726 -13.00 -34.53 -13.86
N THR A 727 -11.86 -35.14 -14.13
CA THR A 727 -11.75 -36.29 -15.06
C THR A 727 -12.53 -37.53 -14.60
N ASP A 728 -12.87 -37.64 -13.31
CA ASP A 728 -13.72 -38.70 -12.74
C ASP A 728 -15.23 -38.42 -12.91
N GLY A 729 -15.58 -37.34 -13.61
CA GLY A 729 -16.95 -36.90 -13.84
C GLY A 729 -17.57 -36.11 -12.67
N GLY A 730 -16.86 -35.95 -11.56
CA GLY A 730 -17.23 -35.06 -10.44
C GLY A 730 -16.84 -33.63 -10.67
N TYR A 731 -16.74 -32.82 -9.58
CA TYR A 731 -16.42 -31.39 -9.66
C TYR A 731 -15.44 -30.98 -8.56
N ILE A 732 -14.58 -30.01 -8.84
CA ILE A 732 -13.77 -29.34 -7.85
C ILE A 732 -14.22 -27.88 -7.76
N ALA A 733 -14.51 -27.41 -6.54
CA ALA A 733 -14.92 -26.04 -6.26
C ALA A 733 -13.89 -25.37 -5.36
N GLY A 734 -13.52 -24.15 -5.71
CA GLY A 734 -12.66 -23.25 -4.94
C GLY A 734 -13.48 -22.12 -4.33
N LEU A 735 -13.36 -21.98 -3.02
CA LEU A 735 -13.99 -20.92 -2.23
C LEU A 735 -12.95 -20.22 -1.36
N TYR A 736 -13.24 -19.02 -0.94
CA TYR A 736 -12.61 -18.44 0.24
C TYR A 736 -13.67 -18.21 1.33
N SER A 737 -13.31 -18.51 2.57
CA SER A 737 -14.26 -18.66 3.66
C SER A 737 -13.71 -18.12 4.98
N GLU A 738 -14.51 -17.32 5.68
CA GLU A 738 -14.26 -16.89 7.07
C GLU A 738 -14.93 -17.80 8.11
N SER A 739 -15.63 -18.84 7.65
CA SER A 739 -16.45 -19.69 8.50
C SER A 739 -15.64 -20.59 9.42
N GLY A 740 -16.12 -20.75 10.65
CA GLY A 740 -15.69 -21.81 11.55
C GLY A 740 -16.26 -23.19 11.16
N ILE A 741 -16.02 -24.20 11.99
CA ILE A 741 -16.63 -25.53 11.82
C ILE A 741 -18.16 -25.39 11.99
N GLY A 742 -18.90 -25.93 11.02
CA GLY A 742 -20.36 -25.93 11.08
C GLY A 742 -20.99 -26.15 9.71
N LEU A 743 -22.23 -26.61 9.69
CA LEU A 743 -22.97 -26.95 8.46
C LEU A 743 -22.15 -27.91 7.58
N ASP A 744 -21.73 -27.47 6.39
CA ASP A 744 -20.98 -28.33 5.45
C ASP A 744 -19.45 -28.26 5.72
N LYS A 745 -18.94 -27.22 6.46
CA LYS A 745 -17.51 -27.02 6.70
C LYS A 745 -16.98 -27.83 7.88
N THR A 746 -15.96 -28.65 7.65
CA THR A 746 -15.40 -29.59 8.66
C THR A 746 -14.17 -29.09 9.40
N ALA A 747 -13.48 -28.05 8.88
CA ALA A 747 -12.34 -27.40 9.51
C ALA A 747 -12.58 -25.89 9.59
N PRO A 748 -12.14 -25.19 10.67
CA PRO A 748 -12.31 -23.76 10.79
C PRO A 748 -11.33 -23.02 9.89
N SER A 749 -11.66 -21.80 9.47
CA SER A 749 -10.68 -20.84 8.98
C SER A 749 -9.71 -20.45 10.09
N GLN A 750 -8.47 -20.17 9.73
CA GLN A 750 -7.36 -19.88 10.65
C GLN A 750 -7.09 -18.38 10.75
N GLY A 751 -7.48 -17.64 9.69
CA GLY A 751 -7.40 -16.19 9.60
C GLY A 751 -8.77 -15.55 9.41
N ALA A 752 -8.81 -14.45 8.64
CA ALA A 752 -10.05 -13.80 8.23
C ALA A 752 -10.76 -14.64 7.17
N TYR A 753 -10.15 -14.79 6.01
CA TYR A 753 -10.58 -15.69 4.94
C TYR A 753 -9.50 -16.71 4.67
N ASP A 754 -9.87 -17.97 4.40
CA ASP A 754 -8.96 -19.04 3.99
C ASP A 754 -9.49 -19.75 2.75
N TYR A 755 -8.60 -20.38 1.99
CA TYR A 755 -8.97 -21.26 0.89
C TYR A 755 -9.81 -22.41 1.42
N TRP A 756 -11.01 -22.59 0.88
CA TRP A 756 -11.85 -23.74 1.13
C TRP A 756 -12.10 -24.50 -0.17
N ILE A 757 -11.43 -25.62 -0.32
CA ILE A 757 -11.47 -26.47 -1.51
C ILE A 757 -12.43 -27.62 -1.26
N VAL A 758 -13.38 -27.85 -2.17
CA VAL A 758 -14.44 -28.85 -2.03
C VAL A 758 -14.50 -29.72 -3.28
N LYS A 759 -14.23 -31.00 -3.14
CA LYS A 759 -14.41 -32.02 -4.20
C LYS A 759 -15.78 -32.64 -4.07
N LEU A 760 -16.54 -32.67 -5.19
CA LEU A 760 -17.87 -33.25 -5.32
C LEU A 760 -17.84 -34.46 -6.27
N ASP A 761 -18.72 -35.42 -6.03
CA ASP A 761 -19.05 -36.47 -7.00
C ASP A 761 -19.94 -35.89 -8.13
N ALA A 762 -20.22 -36.70 -9.15
CA ALA A 762 -21.07 -36.31 -10.29
C ALA A 762 -22.52 -35.90 -9.89
N SER A 763 -22.96 -36.31 -8.71
CA SER A 763 -24.29 -36.00 -8.16
C SER A 763 -24.30 -34.79 -7.23
N GLY A 764 -23.16 -34.09 -7.06
CA GLY A 764 -23.00 -32.93 -6.17
C GLY A 764 -22.84 -33.27 -4.68
N ASN A 765 -22.52 -34.51 -4.30
CA ASN A 765 -22.21 -34.85 -2.92
C ASN A 765 -20.73 -34.55 -2.62
N ILE A 766 -20.44 -34.00 -1.44
CA ILE A 766 -19.08 -33.73 -0.99
C ILE A 766 -18.33 -35.05 -0.77
N MET A 767 -17.25 -35.24 -1.50
CA MET A 767 -16.35 -36.41 -1.36
C MET A 767 -15.28 -36.10 -0.30
N TRP A 768 -14.62 -34.96 -0.45
CA TRP A 768 -13.66 -34.42 0.51
C TRP A 768 -13.63 -32.90 0.46
N GLN A 769 -13.07 -32.28 1.48
CA GLN A 769 -12.87 -30.86 1.55
C GLN A 769 -11.61 -30.54 2.35
N ASN A 770 -10.99 -29.40 2.04
CA ASN A 770 -9.82 -28.92 2.75
C ASN A 770 -9.92 -27.40 3.01
N THR A 771 -9.51 -26.96 4.19
CA THR A 771 -9.37 -25.53 4.53
C THR A 771 -7.90 -25.24 4.72
N ILE A 772 -7.35 -24.35 3.93
CA ILE A 772 -5.92 -24.04 3.88
C ILE A 772 -5.75 -22.53 3.98
N GLY A 773 -5.01 -22.06 4.99
CA GLY A 773 -4.82 -20.64 5.20
C GLY A 773 -3.81 -20.33 6.29
N GLY A 774 -3.57 -19.05 6.48
CA GLY A 774 -2.71 -18.49 7.50
C GLY A 774 -3.45 -17.61 8.51
N GLY A 775 -2.76 -16.69 9.16
CA GLY A 775 -3.33 -15.86 10.23
C GLY A 775 -4.08 -14.62 9.76
N ALA A 776 -4.00 -14.27 8.47
CA ALA A 776 -4.67 -13.12 7.88
C ALA A 776 -5.70 -13.58 6.82
N GLY A 777 -5.96 -12.77 5.80
CA GLY A 777 -6.87 -13.17 4.72
C GLY A 777 -6.13 -13.88 3.60
N ASP A 778 -6.67 -15.00 3.16
CA ASP A 778 -6.19 -15.78 2.01
C ASP A 778 -7.37 -16.00 1.04
N TYR A 779 -7.31 -15.39 -0.14
CA TYR A 779 -8.40 -15.33 -1.12
C TYR A 779 -8.10 -16.24 -2.29
N LEU A 780 -8.88 -17.30 -2.49
CA LEU A 780 -8.75 -18.22 -3.60
C LEU A 780 -9.51 -17.69 -4.81
N TYR A 781 -8.85 -17.60 -5.96
CA TYR A 781 -9.44 -17.14 -7.22
C TYR A 781 -9.43 -18.19 -8.33
N ALA A 782 -8.60 -19.22 -8.24
CA ALA A 782 -8.54 -20.21 -9.29
C ALA A 782 -8.26 -21.63 -8.77
N VAL A 783 -8.89 -22.64 -9.40
CA VAL A 783 -8.63 -24.07 -9.21
C VAL A 783 -8.60 -24.78 -10.55
N SER A 784 -7.67 -25.71 -10.72
CA SER A 784 -7.55 -26.55 -11.91
C SER A 784 -7.14 -27.97 -11.55
N GLN A 785 -7.66 -28.97 -12.27
CA GLN A 785 -7.15 -30.34 -12.18
C GLN A 785 -6.02 -30.57 -13.19
N LEU A 786 -4.98 -31.27 -12.75
CA LEU A 786 -3.83 -31.61 -13.57
C LEU A 786 -4.03 -32.96 -14.28
N SER A 787 -3.19 -33.23 -15.27
CA SER A 787 -3.23 -34.46 -16.06
C SER A 787 -3.00 -35.73 -15.22
N ASP A 788 -2.29 -35.64 -14.09
CA ASP A 788 -2.04 -36.72 -13.13
C ASP A 788 -3.20 -36.91 -12.13
N GLY A 789 -4.27 -36.12 -12.24
CA GLY A 789 -5.43 -36.14 -11.37
C GLY A 789 -5.29 -35.32 -10.09
N SER A 790 -4.12 -34.75 -9.82
CA SER A 790 -3.89 -33.81 -8.71
C SER A 790 -4.52 -32.44 -9.02
N TYR A 791 -4.45 -31.50 -8.07
CA TYR A 791 -5.05 -30.19 -8.21
C TYR A 791 -4.05 -29.07 -7.94
N ILE A 792 -4.18 -27.97 -8.67
CA ILE A 792 -3.52 -26.71 -8.38
C ILE A 792 -4.58 -25.68 -7.98
N VAL A 793 -4.33 -24.97 -6.92
CA VAL A 793 -5.15 -23.83 -6.45
C VAL A 793 -4.28 -22.62 -6.23
N GLY A 794 -4.81 -21.44 -6.49
CA GLY A 794 -4.05 -20.22 -6.35
C GLY A 794 -4.94 -19.02 -6.05
N GLY A 795 -4.33 -18.01 -5.47
CA GLY A 795 -4.99 -16.74 -5.13
C GLY A 795 -4.02 -15.78 -4.47
N THR A 796 -4.56 -14.81 -3.78
CA THR A 796 -3.80 -13.75 -3.09
C THR A 796 -3.79 -14.00 -1.59
N SER A 797 -2.62 -13.94 -0.97
CA SER A 797 -2.43 -14.14 0.47
C SER A 797 -1.85 -12.90 1.14
N PHE A 798 -2.48 -12.50 2.24
CA PHE A 798 -1.99 -11.48 3.18
C PHE A 798 -1.37 -12.12 4.42
N SER A 799 -1.25 -13.44 4.44
CA SER A 799 -0.73 -14.19 5.59
C SER A 799 0.77 -14.41 5.49
N SER A 800 1.49 -14.08 6.55
CA SER A 800 2.84 -14.59 6.74
C SER A 800 2.80 -16.06 7.23
N ALA A 801 3.96 -16.68 7.43
CA ALA A 801 4.06 -18.08 7.85
C ALA A 801 3.24 -18.34 9.13
N SER A 802 2.09 -18.97 8.99
CA SER A 802 1.13 -19.30 10.06
C SER A 802 0.10 -20.30 9.55
N GLY A 803 -0.57 -21.02 10.45
CA GLY A 803 -1.58 -21.98 10.05
C GLY A 803 -1.01 -23.07 9.15
N ASN A 804 -1.57 -23.22 7.95
CA ASN A 804 -1.05 -24.13 6.93
C ASN A 804 -0.01 -23.49 6.00
N LYS A 805 0.10 -22.17 5.99
CA LYS A 805 1.10 -21.44 5.19
C LYS A 805 2.48 -21.55 5.86
N THR A 806 3.45 -22.11 5.14
CA THR A 806 4.79 -22.36 5.67
C THR A 806 5.80 -21.28 5.28
N GLU A 807 5.49 -20.46 4.28
CA GLU A 807 6.36 -19.42 3.76
C GLU A 807 5.93 -18.04 4.24
N VAL A 808 6.90 -17.19 4.49
CA VAL A 808 6.67 -15.81 4.89
C VAL A 808 6.15 -14.98 3.72
N LEU A 809 5.36 -13.98 4.04
CA LEU A 809 4.97 -12.94 3.09
C LEU A 809 6.22 -12.15 2.68
N ILE A 810 6.36 -11.84 1.39
CA ILE A 810 7.49 -11.10 0.84
C ILE A 810 7.17 -9.60 0.83
N GLY A 811 5.93 -9.26 0.45
CA GLY A 811 5.44 -7.89 0.36
C GLY A 811 4.21 -7.62 1.23
N GLY A 812 3.34 -6.76 0.76
CA GLY A 812 2.06 -6.44 1.40
C GLY A 812 1.02 -7.54 1.20
N SER A 813 0.97 -8.13 0.02
CA SER A 813 0.27 -9.37 -0.34
C SER A 813 1.05 -10.07 -1.44
N ASP A 814 0.97 -11.39 -1.50
CA ASP A 814 1.68 -12.19 -2.49
C ASP A 814 0.75 -13.24 -3.13
N LEU A 815 1.14 -13.69 -4.31
CA LEU A 815 0.54 -14.86 -4.93
C LEU A 815 0.83 -16.07 -4.06
N TRP A 816 -0.20 -16.83 -3.71
CA TRP A 816 -0.04 -18.10 -2.98
C TRP A 816 -0.63 -19.26 -3.76
N ILE A 817 0.24 -20.18 -4.13
CA ILE A 817 -0.06 -21.32 -4.99
C ILE A 817 0.09 -22.59 -4.16
N VAL A 818 -0.86 -23.49 -4.27
CA VAL A 818 -0.90 -24.73 -3.50
C VAL A 818 -1.21 -25.90 -4.42
N LYS A 819 -0.36 -26.92 -4.43
CA LYS A 819 -0.63 -28.19 -5.10
C LYS A 819 -1.18 -29.20 -4.11
N LEU A 820 -2.27 -29.86 -4.49
CA LEU A 820 -2.91 -30.92 -3.72
C LEU A 820 -2.85 -32.24 -4.50
N ASP A 821 -2.71 -33.35 -3.79
CA ASP A 821 -2.87 -34.68 -4.40
C ASP A 821 -4.35 -34.96 -4.77
N ILE A 822 -4.61 -36.10 -5.43
CA ILE A 822 -5.96 -36.52 -5.83
C ILE A 822 -6.93 -36.66 -4.63
N SER A 823 -6.41 -36.83 -3.42
CA SER A 823 -7.20 -36.96 -2.18
C SER A 823 -7.38 -35.59 -1.45
N GLY A 824 -6.84 -34.51 -2.00
CA GLY A 824 -6.90 -33.17 -1.44
C GLY A 824 -5.83 -32.88 -0.38
N ASN A 825 -4.81 -33.71 -0.18
CA ASN A 825 -3.71 -33.42 0.75
C ASN A 825 -2.70 -32.46 0.11
N LEU A 826 -2.14 -31.56 0.92
CA LEU A 826 -1.11 -30.64 0.51
C LEU A 826 0.16 -31.41 0.05
N VAL A 827 0.61 -31.14 -1.17
CA VAL A 827 1.84 -31.68 -1.74
C VAL A 827 2.97 -30.67 -1.60
N TRP A 828 2.77 -29.49 -2.15
CA TRP A 828 3.67 -28.33 -1.98
C TRP A 828 2.88 -27.04 -2.02
N GLN A 829 3.52 -25.96 -1.58
CA GLN A 829 3.01 -24.61 -1.68
C GLN A 829 4.16 -23.67 -2.06
N ASN A 830 3.83 -22.56 -2.70
CA ASN A 830 4.78 -21.54 -3.08
C ASN A 830 4.16 -20.16 -2.90
N THR A 831 4.91 -19.22 -2.31
CA THR A 831 4.57 -17.82 -2.18
C THR A 831 5.45 -17.04 -3.14
N ILE A 832 4.87 -16.32 -4.07
CA ILE A 832 5.58 -15.58 -5.12
C ILE A 832 5.17 -14.12 -5.05
N GLY A 833 6.13 -13.22 -4.90
CA GLY A 833 5.85 -11.78 -4.80
C GLY A 833 7.08 -10.92 -4.80
N GLY A 834 6.86 -9.62 -4.78
CA GLY A 834 7.87 -8.59 -4.60
C GLY A 834 7.69 -7.85 -3.26
N ALA A 835 8.17 -6.62 -3.15
CA ALA A 835 8.13 -5.87 -1.88
C ALA A 835 6.77 -5.22 -1.57
N ASP A 836 5.89 -5.07 -2.56
CA ASP A 836 4.60 -4.40 -2.43
C ASP A 836 3.42 -5.38 -2.53
N LEU A 837 2.30 -4.93 -3.09
CA LEU A 837 1.10 -5.76 -3.26
C LEU A 837 1.19 -6.56 -4.56
N ASP A 838 1.13 -7.84 -4.46
CA ASP A 838 1.12 -8.76 -5.60
C ASP A 838 -0.05 -9.74 -5.46
N GLY A 839 -0.80 -10.00 -6.53
CA GLY A 839 -1.97 -10.86 -6.47
C GLY A 839 -2.17 -11.72 -7.71
N LEU A 840 -2.82 -12.87 -7.52
CA LEU A 840 -3.15 -13.83 -8.55
C LEU A 840 -4.63 -13.75 -8.90
N ASN A 841 -4.95 -13.66 -10.21
CA ASN A 841 -6.32 -13.73 -10.72
C ASN A 841 -6.61 -15.04 -11.48
N ALA A 842 -5.63 -15.59 -12.18
CA ALA A 842 -5.81 -16.81 -12.97
C ALA A 842 -4.62 -17.77 -12.86
N ILE A 843 -4.90 -19.08 -12.83
CA ILE A 843 -3.92 -20.14 -12.98
C ILE A 843 -4.48 -21.24 -13.88
N ARG A 844 -3.68 -21.71 -14.83
CA ARG A 844 -4.04 -22.77 -15.76
C ARG A 844 -2.92 -23.78 -15.89
N ALA A 845 -3.28 -25.06 -16.00
CA ALA A 845 -2.34 -26.11 -16.36
C ALA A 845 -1.92 -25.95 -17.83
N THR A 846 -0.65 -26.19 -18.11
CA THR A 846 -0.10 -26.15 -19.47
C THR A 846 0.22 -27.54 -20.01
N GLN A 847 0.36 -27.67 -21.34
CA GLN A 847 0.57 -28.96 -22.03
C GLN A 847 1.86 -29.66 -21.59
N ASP A 848 2.84 -28.96 -21.05
CA ASP A 848 4.11 -29.45 -20.52
C ASP A 848 4.04 -29.88 -19.06
N ASN A 849 2.83 -29.99 -18.48
CA ASN A 849 2.54 -30.26 -17.07
C ASN A 849 3.01 -29.20 -16.09
N GLY A 850 3.34 -28.01 -16.55
CA GLY A 850 3.55 -26.82 -15.73
C GLY A 850 2.29 -25.96 -15.57
N PHE A 851 2.47 -24.70 -15.23
CA PHE A 851 1.36 -23.77 -14.98
C PHE A 851 1.65 -22.42 -15.62
N ILE A 852 0.62 -21.79 -16.20
CA ILE A 852 0.63 -20.38 -16.56
C ILE A 852 -0.22 -19.60 -15.57
N ILE A 853 0.28 -18.47 -15.10
CA ILE A 853 -0.32 -17.63 -14.07
C ILE A 853 -0.44 -16.22 -14.59
N GLY A 854 -1.55 -15.59 -14.30
CA GLY A 854 -1.80 -14.18 -14.53
C GLY A 854 -2.33 -13.49 -13.27
N GLY A 855 -1.86 -12.29 -13.04
CA GLY A 855 -2.24 -11.48 -11.90
C GLY A 855 -1.81 -10.03 -12.08
N PHE A 856 -1.50 -9.38 -10.99
CA PHE A 856 -1.03 -7.99 -10.95
C PHE A 856 0.13 -7.85 -9.97
N SER A 857 0.93 -6.81 -10.17
CA SER A 857 2.02 -6.48 -9.26
C SER A 857 2.22 -4.98 -9.12
N TRP A 858 2.34 -4.51 -7.89
CA TRP A 858 2.73 -3.16 -7.52
C TRP A 858 4.24 -3.04 -7.30
N SER A 859 4.91 -4.17 -7.31
CA SER A 859 6.33 -4.26 -6.98
C SER A 859 7.22 -3.88 -8.15
N ASP A 860 8.28 -3.14 -7.86
CA ASP A 860 9.47 -3.08 -8.71
C ASP A 860 10.29 -4.37 -8.58
N ILE A 861 11.50 -4.42 -9.16
CA ILE A 861 12.39 -5.57 -9.00
C ILE A 861 12.65 -5.81 -7.51
N SER A 862 12.08 -6.88 -6.99
CA SER A 862 12.23 -7.28 -5.59
C SER A 862 11.64 -8.68 -5.37
N GLY A 863 12.10 -9.40 -4.35
CA GLY A 863 11.62 -10.76 -4.09
C GLY A 863 11.83 -11.67 -5.29
N ASP A 864 10.73 -12.21 -5.83
CA ASP A 864 10.75 -13.09 -7.01
C ASP A 864 10.57 -12.33 -8.32
N LYS A 865 10.23 -11.04 -8.26
CA LYS A 865 10.02 -10.22 -9.45
C LYS A 865 11.34 -9.72 -10.02
N VAL A 866 11.60 -10.01 -11.29
CA VAL A 866 12.84 -9.67 -11.98
C VAL A 866 12.71 -8.51 -12.97
N GLU A 867 11.51 -7.96 -13.13
CA GLU A 867 11.24 -6.82 -14.00
C GLU A 867 10.63 -5.68 -13.20
N ASN A 868 11.05 -4.45 -13.49
CA ASN A 868 10.38 -3.27 -12.94
C ASN A 868 8.98 -3.13 -13.52
N LYS A 869 8.09 -2.52 -12.76
CA LYS A 869 6.83 -2.06 -13.32
C LYS A 869 7.09 -0.98 -14.39
N ILE A 870 6.17 -0.86 -15.33
CA ILE A 870 6.27 0.09 -16.43
C ILE A 870 6.00 1.50 -15.89
N ILE A 871 6.87 2.45 -16.24
CA ILE A 871 6.82 3.82 -15.71
C ILE A 871 5.47 4.47 -16.03
N GLY A 872 4.77 4.93 -15.00
CA GLY A 872 3.51 5.68 -15.08
C GLY A 872 2.28 4.96 -14.49
N GLY A 873 2.32 3.63 -14.29
CA GLY A 873 1.27 2.84 -13.62
C GLY A 873 1.58 2.58 -12.14
N VAL A 874 0.55 2.37 -11.34
CA VAL A 874 0.70 1.92 -9.95
C VAL A 874 0.85 0.40 -9.92
N GLU A 875 0.21 -0.30 -10.86
CA GLU A 875 0.23 -1.75 -10.96
C GLU A 875 0.24 -2.20 -12.42
N ASP A 876 1.00 -3.24 -12.69
CA ASP A 876 1.05 -3.87 -14.01
C ASP A 876 0.58 -5.32 -13.94
N ALA A 877 0.01 -5.81 -15.06
CA ALA A 877 -0.28 -7.22 -15.21
C ALA A 877 1.03 -8.02 -15.12
N TRP A 878 1.08 -9.00 -14.22
CA TRP A 878 2.23 -9.87 -14.03
C TRP A 878 1.87 -11.28 -14.44
N ILE A 879 2.54 -11.79 -15.46
CA ILE A 879 2.35 -13.14 -15.99
C ILE A 879 3.61 -13.96 -15.78
N MET A 880 3.44 -15.23 -15.47
CA MET A 880 4.56 -16.14 -15.26
C MET A 880 4.22 -17.57 -15.63
N LYS A 881 5.23 -18.29 -16.11
CA LYS A 881 5.19 -19.71 -16.35
C LYS A 881 5.94 -20.44 -15.23
N LEU A 882 5.28 -21.41 -14.64
CA LEU A 882 5.92 -22.31 -13.66
C LEU A 882 6.10 -23.71 -14.26
N ASN A 883 7.10 -24.43 -13.79
CA ASN A 883 7.25 -25.86 -14.03
C ASN A 883 6.31 -26.70 -13.12
N SER A 884 6.35 -28.01 -13.22
CA SER A 884 5.53 -28.94 -12.42
C SER A 884 5.81 -28.91 -10.91
N GLU A 885 6.99 -28.45 -10.52
CA GLU A 885 7.46 -28.29 -9.13
C GLU A 885 7.07 -26.92 -8.54
N GLY A 886 6.52 -26.02 -9.37
CA GLY A 886 6.10 -24.67 -8.95
C GLY A 886 7.21 -23.61 -9.02
N GLU A 887 8.34 -23.90 -9.68
CA GLU A 887 9.44 -22.96 -9.88
C GLU A 887 9.18 -22.08 -11.11
N ILE A 888 9.57 -20.81 -11.04
CA ILE A 888 9.38 -19.85 -12.13
C ILE A 888 10.31 -20.23 -13.31
N VAL A 889 9.72 -20.47 -14.47
CA VAL A 889 10.42 -20.73 -15.72
C VAL A 889 10.72 -19.43 -16.47
N TRP A 890 9.73 -18.57 -16.53
CA TRP A 890 9.83 -17.20 -17.04
C TRP A 890 8.72 -16.32 -16.47
N GLN A 891 8.90 -15.01 -16.53
CA GLN A 891 7.92 -14.03 -16.12
C GLN A 891 7.96 -12.79 -17.02
N ASN A 892 6.87 -12.05 -17.05
CA ASN A 892 6.74 -10.83 -17.86
C ASN A 892 5.80 -9.84 -17.16
N ALA A 893 6.17 -8.57 -17.12
CA ALA A 893 5.32 -7.47 -16.71
C ALA A 893 4.72 -6.80 -17.97
N ILE A 894 3.41 -6.68 -18.03
CA ILE A 894 2.69 -6.09 -19.16
C ILE A 894 1.80 -4.97 -18.65
N GLY A 895 1.98 -3.76 -19.15
CA GLY A 895 1.19 -2.62 -18.70
C GLY A 895 1.43 -1.36 -19.52
N GLY A 896 0.91 -0.26 -19.02
CA GLY A 896 1.01 1.08 -19.61
C GLY A 896 1.18 2.15 -18.53
N ASN A 897 0.66 3.34 -18.77
CA ASN A 897 0.73 4.47 -17.83
C ASN A 897 -0.39 4.45 -16.77
N ASN A 898 -1.26 3.45 -16.78
CA ASN A 898 -2.37 3.30 -15.83
C ASN A 898 -2.27 1.93 -15.18
N ASN A 899 -3.22 1.64 -14.30
CA ASN A 899 -3.31 0.34 -13.65
C ASN A 899 -3.73 -0.73 -14.65
N ASP A 900 -2.96 -1.79 -14.72
CA ASP A 900 -3.14 -2.87 -15.66
C ASP A 900 -3.18 -4.22 -14.93
N PHE A 901 -4.28 -4.97 -15.06
CA PHE A 901 -4.46 -6.27 -14.41
C PHE A 901 -4.61 -7.39 -15.43
N CYS A 902 -3.92 -8.48 -15.25
CA CYS A 902 -4.28 -9.69 -15.96
C CYS A 902 -5.57 -10.26 -15.37
N ILE A 903 -6.63 -10.27 -16.15
CA ILE A 903 -7.94 -10.83 -15.75
C ILE A 903 -7.97 -12.34 -15.98
N ASN A 904 -7.53 -12.80 -17.15
CA ASN A 904 -7.44 -14.22 -17.49
C ASN A 904 -6.28 -14.47 -18.44
N ILE A 905 -5.73 -15.70 -18.37
CA ILE A 905 -4.67 -16.19 -19.24
C ILE A 905 -4.95 -17.64 -19.62
N GLU A 906 -4.77 -17.97 -20.88
CA GLU A 906 -4.99 -19.33 -21.41
C GLU A 906 -3.88 -19.72 -22.37
N GLN A 907 -3.50 -21.01 -22.39
CA GLN A 907 -2.64 -21.56 -23.42
C GLN A 907 -3.44 -21.89 -24.67
N CYS A 908 -3.01 -21.41 -25.80
CA CYS A 908 -3.59 -21.69 -27.12
C CYS A 908 -3.18 -23.10 -27.63
N PHE A 909 -3.88 -23.60 -28.63
CA PHE A 909 -3.63 -24.92 -29.20
C PHE A 909 -2.24 -25.07 -29.86
N ASP A 910 -1.64 -23.94 -30.29
CA ASP A 910 -0.30 -23.88 -30.88
C ASP A 910 0.83 -23.71 -29.87
N GLY A 911 0.47 -23.69 -28.59
CA GLY A 911 1.42 -23.51 -27.46
C GLY A 911 1.66 -22.04 -27.05
N THR A 912 1.16 -21.05 -27.79
CA THR A 912 1.19 -19.62 -27.42
C THR A 912 0.22 -19.34 -26.27
N PHE A 913 0.23 -18.10 -25.76
CA PHE A 913 -0.66 -17.68 -24.68
C PHE A 913 -1.48 -16.46 -25.11
N ILE A 914 -2.75 -16.45 -24.76
CA ILE A 914 -3.61 -15.27 -24.86
C ILE A 914 -3.84 -14.70 -23.46
N VAL A 915 -3.73 -13.39 -23.33
CA VAL A 915 -3.86 -12.66 -22.08
C VAL A 915 -4.90 -11.57 -22.23
N GLY A 916 -5.87 -11.54 -21.32
CA GLY A 916 -6.80 -10.42 -21.17
C GLY A 916 -6.32 -9.49 -20.07
N VAL A 917 -6.03 -8.23 -20.45
CA VAL A 917 -5.58 -7.17 -19.51
C VAL A 917 -6.61 -6.06 -19.51
N SER A 918 -6.92 -5.54 -18.31
CA SER A 918 -7.90 -4.46 -18.11
C SER A 918 -7.23 -3.25 -17.48
#